data_18b2ec1364f21b0098dc659f599c8f1f
#
_entry.id   18b2ec1364f21b0098dc659f599c8f1f
#
_cell.length_a   1.000
_cell.length_b   1.000
_cell.length_c   1.000
_cell.angle_alpha   90.00
_cell.angle_beta   90.00
_cell.angle_gamma   90.00
#
_symmetry.space_group_name_H-M   'P 1'
#
loop_
_entity.id
_entity.type
_entity.pdbx_description
1 polymer ?
#
loop_
_entity_poly.entity_id
_entity_poly.type
_entity_poly.pdbx_seq_one_letter_code
_entity_poly.pdbx_strand_id
1 'polypeptide(L)'
;MKRTLILGCIALSAISITAQPYKDPTLSAEERAKDLLSRLTLEEKARLMEHTSPAIARLDIPAFNWWNEALHGIGRNGTATVLPITMGLAATWNDGLVQEAFTAASDEARAKNNIARQSGRIRQYQCLSFWTPNINIFRDPRWGRGQETYGEDPYLTTMMGLAVVRGLQGAQGNENIDYGHNGKYRKLLACAKHFAVHSGPEWNRHSFNLELLPERDLWETYLPAFKALVQEGDVQEVMCAYHRFDGEPCCGNSRLLTDILRKQWGFKGLVTSDCWAVDDFWKPANHGTSDSKESAVATAVIAGTDVECGGIFRNLPEAVAQGKITEEKINQSLLRLLKARFELGDFDSEELVPWKKIGPEVIANAAHHQIALRAARESIVLLQNKNNILPLKRDTKVAVIGPNANDSVMMWGNYNGFPRHTVTILEGIQAKGRVVGHMKACELVQNSSRTLHGNNGQPEVDYGHDEALRIRTDDATNTTNSEVMDCVRDADVVIFVGGISPRLEGEEMRITLPGFRGGDRTSIELPDIQRNMLKMLHDAGKRIIFVNCSGSAVALVPETQTCDAIVQAWYGGEAGGEALADVLYGDFNPIGRLPITFYRSTDQLPDYESYEMKGRTYRYMTAAPLWYFGYGLSYTNVTYGTPTYTNSTISVSLTNKGKRPTDETVQVYIRKDNDPSGPSRTLRAYKRVAVPAGKSVKAAITLPRTAFEWWDAATNTMRVIPGKYTVMVGPSANPADLKSITVNVK
;
A
#
# COMPACT_ATOMS: atom_id res chain seq x y z
N MET A 1 24.07 43.86 83.18
CA MET A 1 24.46 43.11 81.95
C MET A 1 23.18 42.50 81.32
N LYS A 2 22.64 43.16 80.36
CA LYS A 2 21.41 42.65 79.58
C LYS A 2 21.90 42.03 78.26
N ARG A 3 21.67 40.74 78.08
CA ARG A 3 21.92 40.04 76.82
C ARG A 3 20.65 40.12 75.98
N THR A 4 20.73 40.77 74.81
CA THR A 4 19.68 40.85 73.80
C THR A 4 19.85 39.65 72.85
N LEU A 5 18.85 38.77 72.76
CA LEU A 5 18.74 37.72 71.77
C LEU A 5 18.17 38.34 70.52
N ILE A 6 18.89 38.25 69.40
CA ILE A 6 18.41 38.56 68.11
C ILE A 6 17.87 37.23 67.45
N LEU A 7 16.55 37.09 67.28
CA LEU A 7 15.94 36.01 66.48
C LEU A 7 16.03 36.40 65.00
N GLY A 8 16.87 35.70 64.27
CA GLY A 8 16.87 35.80 62.81
C GLY A 8 15.74 34.94 62.21
N CYS A 9 14.71 35.58 61.62
CA CYS A 9 13.73 34.91 60.78
C CYS A 9 14.35 34.53 59.43
N ILE A 10 14.64 33.26 59.23
CA ILE A 10 14.96 32.72 57.92
C ILE A 10 13.62 32.54 57.18
N ALA A 11 13.32 33.42 56.23
CA ALA A 11 12.21 33.22 55.30
C ALA A 11 12.57 32.10 54.33
N LEU A 12 12.07 30.89 54.54
CA LEU A 12 12.05 29.84 53.52
C LEU A 12 11.09 30.29 52.41
N SER A 13 11.63 30.74 51.32
CA SER A 13 10.89 30.90 50.07
C SER A 13 10.51 29.47 49.58
N ALA A 14 9.30 29.03 49.87
CA ALA A 14 8.75 27.83 49.28
C ALA A 14 8.64 28.05 47.77
N ILE A 15 9.58 27.51 46.99
CA ILE A 15 9.43 27.36 45.57
C ILE A 15 8.27 26.39 45.39
N SER A 16 7.09 26.90 45.08
CA SER A 16 5.98 26.09 44.67
C SER A 16 6.37 25.39 43.36
N ILE A 17 6.87 24.17 43.46
CA ILE A 17 6.99 23.29 42.29
C ILE A 17 5.56 23.04 41.85
N THR A 18 5.09 23.80 40.86
CA THR A 18 3.81 23.52 40.26
C THR A 18 3.86 22.11 39.68
N ALA A 19 3.05 21.22 40.23
CA ALA A 19 2.95 19.85 39.75
C ALA A 19 2.76 19.86 38.21
N GLN A 20 3.50 19.01 37.53
CA GLN A 20 3.42 18.84 36.07
C GLN A 20 2.83 17.44 35.77
N PRO A 21 1.50 17.25 35.90
CA PRO A 21 0.84 15.97 35.71
C PRO A 21 1.17 15.31 34.39
N TYR A 22 1.42 16.08 33.32
CA TYR A 22 1.79 15.49 32.02
C TYR A 22 3.12 14.70 32.07
N LYS A 23 3.99 14.93 33.05
CA LYS A 23 5.24 14.17 33.26
C LYS A 23 5.06 12.92 34.11
N ASP A 24 3.88 12.73 34.74
CA ASP A 24 3.63 11.56 35.58
C ASP A 24 3.20 10.35 34.70
N PRO A 25 4.06 9.33 34.54
CA PRO A 25 3.73 8.17 33.71
C PRO A 25 2.66 7.26 34.34
N THR A 26 2.22 7.49 35.56
CA THR A 26 1.13 6.71 36.18
C THR A 26 -0.24 7.17 35.71
N LEU A 27 -0.35 8.40 35.20
CA LEU A 27 -1.60 8.94 34.65
C LEU A 27 -1.86 8.41 33.24
N SER A 28 -3.10 8.44 32.83
CA SER A 28 -3.51 8.08 31.47
C SER A 28 -2.97 9.07 30.44
N ALA A 29 -2.80 8.62 29.19
CA ALA A 29 -2.37 9.48 28.09
C ALA A 29 -3.31 10.69 27.90
N GLU A 30 -4.62 10.51 28.14
CA GLU A 30 -5.61 11.58 28.01
C GLU A 30 -5.49 12.63 29.13
N GLU A 31 -5.29 12.20 30.39
CA GLU A 31 -5.10 13.14 31.50
C GLU A 31 -3.81 13.96 31.32
N ARG A 32 -2.73 13.31 30.91
CA ARG A 32 -1.45 13.95 30.61
C ARG A 32 -1.57 14.94 29.43
N ALA A 33 -2.29 14.56 28.37
CA ALA A 33 -2.52 15.41 27.21
C ALA A 33 -3.35 16.65 27.56
N LYS A 34 -4.39 16.53 28.42
CA LYS A 34 -5.20 17.65 28.89
C LYS A 34 -4.37 18.65 29.73
N ASP A 35 -3.51 18.15 30.63
CA ASP A 35 -2.66 19.04 31.41
C ASP A 35 -1.63 19.75 30.52
N LEU A 36 -0.98 19.04 29.59
CA LEU A 36 -0.02 19.64 28.67
C LEU A 36 -0.67 20.68 27.78
N LEU A 37 -1.84 20.40 27.21
CA LEU A 37 -2.64 21.29 26.36
C LEU A 37 -2.92 22.63 27.05
N SER A 38 -3.24 22.61 28.34
CA SER A 38 -3.56 23.82 29.13
C SER A 38 -2.37 24.76 29.32
N ARG A 39 -1.14 24.28 29.06
CA ARG A 39 0.12 25.02 29.24
C ARG A 39 0.65 25.64 27.95
N LEU A 40 0.03 25.33 26.80
CA LEU A 40 0.46 25.78 25.47
C LEU A 40 -0.15 27.12 25.11
N THR A 41 0.62 28.01 24.46
CA THR A 41 0.08 29.20 23.81
C THR A 41 -0.64 28.82 22.50
N LEU A 42 -1.45 29.71 21.96
CA LEU A 42 -2.18 29.47 20.73
C LEU A 42 -1.22 29.25 19.53
N GLU A 43 -0.12 29.99 19.47
CA GLU A 43 0.92 29.83 18.45
C GLU A 43 1.63 28.47 18.57
N GLU A 44 1.93 28.04 19.79
CA GLU A 44 2.52 26.70 20.03
C GLU A 44 1.54 25.60 19.62
N LYS A 45 0.25 25.74 19.93
CA LYS A 45 -0.80 24.81 19.51
C LYS A 45 -0.84 24.67 18.00
N ALA A 46 -0.90 25.78 17.28
CA ALA A 46 -0.91 25.80 15.81
C ALA A 46 0.32 25.09 15.22
N ARG A 47 1.51 25.39 15.76
CA ARG A 47 2.76 24.79 15.27
C ARG A 47 2.88 23.30 15.56
N LEU A 48 2.33 22.79 16.67
CA LEU A 48 2.29 21.36 16.98
C LEU A 48 1.36 20.58 16.06
N MET A 49 0.42 21.22 15.41
CA MET A 49 -0.50 20.61 14.45
C MET A 49 0.05 20.58 13.01
N GLU A 50 1.22 21.17 12.73
CA GLU A 50 1.95 20.95 11.48
C GLU A 50 2.71 19.60 11.52
N HIS A 51 2.92 18.96 10.36
CA HIS A 51 3.65 17.69 10.29
C HIS A 51 5.07 17.77 10.88
N THR A 52 5.71 18.94 10.82
CA THR A 52 6.97 19.26 11.49
C THR A 52 6.72 19.91 12.82
N SER A 53 6.17 19.19 13.79
CA SER A 53 5.93 19.68 15.14
C SER A 53 7.25 20.05 15.84
N PRO A 54 7.49 21.34 16.18
CA PRO A 54 8.74 21.78 16.77
C PRO A 54 8.89 21.32 18.23
N ALA A 55 10.10 21.33 18.74
CA ALA A 55 10.34 21.21 20.18
C ALA A 55 9.86 22.45 20.91
N ILE A 56 9.33 22.28 22.13
CA ILE A 56 8.97 23.39 23.05
C ILE A 56 9.78 23.21 24.34
N ALA A 57 10.97 23.83 24.35
CA ALA A 57 11.98 23.60 25.40
C ALA A 57 11.47 23.94 26.82
N ARG A 58 10.64 24.99 27.00
CA ARG A 58 10.09 25.37 28.33
C ARG A 58 9.16 24.30 28.94
N LEU A 59 8.68 23.35 28.13
CA LEU A 59 7.80 22.26 28.55
C LEU A 59 8.44 20.89 28.29
N ASP A 60 9.72 20.83 27.98
CA ASP A 60 10.45 19.59 27.65
C ASP A 60 9.74 18.75 26.58
N ILE A 61 9.02 19.39 25.65
CA ILE A 61 8.38 18.72 24.52
C ILE A 61 9.44 18.50 23.43
N PRO A 62 9.76 17.26 23.06
CA PRO A 62 10.69 17.00 21.97
C PRO A 62 10.04 17.30 20.61
N ALA A 63 10.86 17.61 19.59
CA ALA A 63 10.39 17.69 18.22
C ALA A 63 9.82 16.34 17.76
N PHE A 64 8.81 16.42 16.87
CA PHE A 64 8.20 15.25 16.25
C PHE A 64 7.91 15.53 14.77
N ASN A 65 8.12 14.54 13.91
CA ASN A 65 7.73 14.64 12.51
C ASN A 65 6.69 13.56 12.20
N TRP A 66 5.49 13.97 11.77
CA TRP A 66 4.38 13.07 11.49
C TRP A 66 4.55 12.31 10.17
N TRP A 67 5.40 12.80 9.26
CA TRP A 67 5.57 12.21 7.93
C TRP A 67 6.62 11.10 7.96
N ASN A 68 6.17 9.85 7.95
CA ASN A 68 7.03 8.67 7.74
C ASN A 68 6.30 7.68 6.82
N GLU A 69 7.05 6.88 6.06
CA GLU A 69 6.53 6.00 5.02
C GLU A 69 7.00 4.57 5.23
N ALA A 70 6.09 3.61 5.01
CA ALA A 70 6.40 2.18 5.11
C ALA A 70 5.51 1.33 4.19
N LEU A 71 5.29 1.74 2.93
CA LEU A 71 4.38 1.01 2.03
C LEU A 71 4.81 -0.45 1.80
N HIS A 72 6.12 -0.72 1.72
CA HIS A 72 6.67 -2.06 1.58
C HIS A 72 8.08 -2.18 2.21
N GLY A 73 8.20 -1.80 3.45
CA GLY A 73 9.41 -1.60 4.23
C GLY A 73 9.60 -0.11 4.53
N ILE A 74 10.53 0.23 5.44
CA ILE A 74 10.75 1.62 5.86
C ILE A 74 11.28 2.44 4.68
N GLY A 75 10.47 3.39 4.22
CA GLY A 75 10.80 4.26 3.09
C GLY A 75 11.62 5.49 3.48
N ARG A 76 12.48 5.96 2.57
CA ARG A 76 13.19 7.25 2.61
C ARG A 76 14.01 7.52 3.90
N ASN A 77 14.40 6.48 4.61
CA ASN A 77 15.17 6.58 5.85
C ASN A 77 16.40 5.65 5.85
N GLY A 78 17.21 5.72 4.79
CA GLY A 78 18.44 4.95 4.67
C GLY A 78 18.24 3.45 4.56
N THR A 79 19.16 2.66 5.11
CA THR A 79 19.15 1.19 5.03
C THR A 79 17.91 0.59 5.68
N ALA A 80 17.19 -0.25 4.96
CA ALA A 80 16.00 -0.98 5.42
C ALA A 80 15.80 -2.25 4.59
N THR A 81 15.01 -3.19 5.10
CA THR A 81 14.48 -4.31 4.30
C THR A 81 13.50 -3.78 3.28
N VAL A 82 13.66 -4.17 2.01
CA VAL A 82 12.76 -3.78 0.91
C VAL A 82 11.96 -5.01 0.46
N LEU A 83 10.69 -5.00 0.82
CA LEU A 83 9.72 -6.03 0.44
C LEU A 83 9.29 -5.83 -1.03
N PRO A 84 8.63 -6.82 -1.67
CA PRO A 84 7.86 -6.55 -2.89
C PRO A 84 6.89 -5.39 -2.67
N ILE A 85 6.60 -4.64 -3.74
CA ILE A 85 5.58 -3.57 -3.68
C ILE A 85 4.25 -4.11 -3.15
N THR A 86 3.41 -3.22 -2.63
CA THR A 86 2.10 -3.58 -2.04
C THR A 86 1.22 -4.43 -2.95
N MET A 87 1.23 -4.16 -4.26
CA MET A 87 0.54 -4.99 -5.25
C MET A 87 1.09 -6.43 -5.28
N GLY A 88 2.40 -6.60 -5.17
CA GLY A 88 3.05 -7.92 -5.03
C GLY A 88 2.69 -8.60 -3.71
N LEU A 89 2.68 -7.84 -2.61
CA LEU A 89 2.23 -8.37 -1.30
C LEU A 89 0.78 -8.84 -1.37
N ALA A 90 -0.11 -8.11 -2.04
CA ALA A 90 -1.50 -8.53 -2.25
C ALA A 90 -1.59 -9.81 -3.12
N ALA A 91 -0.70 -9.98 -4.11
CA ALA A 91 -0.65 -11.18 -4.95
C ALA A 91 -0.30 -12.46 -4.19
N THR A 92 0.23 -12.36 -2.96
CA THR A 92 0.46 -13.51 -2.07
C THR A 92 -0.84 -14.10 -1.54
N TRP A 93 -1.91 -13.33 -1.42
CA TRP A 93 -3.16 -13.70 -0.74
C TRP A 93 -2.90 -14.31 0.66
N ASN A 94 -1.88 -13.79 1.35
CA ASN A 94 -1.38 -14.28 2.63
C ASN A 94 -1.27 -13.12 3.63
N ASP A 95 -2.40 -12.78 4.24
CA ASP A 95 -2.50 -11.73 5.25
C ASP A 95 -1.60 -12.01 6.47
N GLY A 96 -1.40 -13.26 6.86
CA GLY A 96 -0.45 -13.64 7.91
C GLY A 96 1.00 -13.27 7.59
N LEU A 97 1.46 -13.52 6.34
CA LEU A 97 2.78 -13.13 5.88
C LEU A 97 2.93 -11.60 5.82
N VAL A 98 1.89 -10.90 5.35
CA VAL A 98 1.88 -9.44 5.31
C VAL A 98 1.98 -8.86 6.73
N GLN A 99 1.23 -9.40 7.70
CA GLN A 99 1.36 -8.98 9.09
C GLN A 99 2.77 -9.21 9.65
N GLU A 100 3.38 -10.35 9.38
CA GLU A 100 4.77 -10.67 9.78
C GLU A 100 5.76 -9.69 9.17
N ALA A 101 5.63 -9.38 7.88
CA ALA A 101 6.47 -8.44 7.15
C ALA A 101 6.39 -7.01 7.74
N PHE A 102 5.18 -6.54 8.07
CA PHE A 102 5.02 -5.23 8.69
C PHE A 102 5.36 -5.20 10.18
N THR A 103 5.35 -6.35 10.86
CA THR A 103 5.93 -6.47 12.20
C THR A 103 7.44 -6.27 12.15
N ALA A 104 8.14 -6.89 11.20
CA ALA A 104 9.56 -6.67 10.96
C ALA A 104 9.88 -5.21 10.59
N ALA A 105 9.10 -4.61 9.68
CA ALA A 105 9.24 -3.19 9.34
C ALA A 105 9.05 -2.28 10.57
N SER A 106 8.11 -2.59 11.46
CA SER A 106 7.88 -1.81 12.68
C SER A 106 9.02 -1.93 13.69
N ASP A 107 9.73 -3.06 13.74
CA ASP A 107 10.96 -3.20 14.53
C ASP A 107 12.07 -2.31 13.98
N GLU A 108 12.28 -2.30 12.66
CA GLU A 108 13.23 -1.40 12.01
C GLU A 108 12.90 0.07 12.25
N ALA A 109 11.61 0.44 12.17
CA ALA A 109 11.14 1.80 12.45
C ALA A 109 11.50 2.24 13.88
N ARG A 110 11.24 1.38 14.86
CA ARG A 110 11.60 1.66 16.27
C ARG A 110 13.10 1.77 16.46
N ALA A 111 13.90 0.87 15.90
CA ALA A 111 15.37 0.94 15.96
C ALA A 111 15.89 2.27 15.40
N LYS A 112 15.38 2.68 14.22
CA LYS A 112 15.75 3.95 13.56
C LYS A 112 15.35 5.17 14.39
N ASN A 113 14.15 5.17 14.97
CA ASN A 113 13.69 6.23 15.86
C ASN A 113 14.57 6.32 17.13
N ASN A 114 14.91 5.19 17.74
CA ASN A 114 15.76 5.13 18.92
C ASN A 114 17.14 5.74 18.63
N ILE A 115 17.77 5.38 17.50
CA ILE A 115 19.04 5.97 17.05
C ILE A 115 18.90 7.48 16.83
N ALA A 116 17.83 7.93 16.14
CA ALA A 116 17.60 9.34 15.88
C ALA A 116 17.42 10.13 17.18
N ARG A 117 16.66 9.61 18.15
CA ARG A 117 16.46 10.22 19.49
C ARG A 117 17.78 10.34 20.25
N GLN A 118 18.62 9.32 20.25
CA GLN A 118 19.94 9.35 20.89
C GLN A 118 20.87 10.39 20.26
N SER A 119 20.75 10.65 18.95
CA SER A 119 21.53 11.68 18.27
C SER A 119 21.09 13.12 18.60
N GLY A 120 19.96 13.30 19.29
CA GLY A 120 19.36 14.59 19.61
C GLY A 120 18.78 15.35 18.43
N ARG A 121 18.73 14.74 17.23
CA ARG A 121 18.19 15.34 15.99
C ARG A 121 17.12 14.45 15.39
N ILE A 122 15.90 14.93 15.33
CA ILE A 122 14.79 14.29 14.63
C ILE A 122 14.61 14.97 13.29
N ARG A 123 14.59 14.17 12.22
CA ARG A 123 14.32 14.58 10.84
C ARG A 123 13.04 13.94 10.35
N GLN A 124 12.57 14.39 9.19
CA GLN A 124 11.53 13.71 8.43
C GLN A 124 11.91 12.23 8.22
N TYR A 125 10.93 11.35 8.24
CA TYR A 125 11.03 9.88 8.14
C TYR A 125 11.70 9.18 9.35
N GLN A 126 11.87 9.86 10.51
CA GLN A 126 12.55 9.29 11.67
C GLN A 126 11.65 9.16 12.92
N CYS A 127 10.35 9.46 12.81
CA CYS A 127 9.41 9.30 13.91
C CYS A 127 8.52 8.06 13.75
N LEU A 128 7.38 8.03 14.43
CA LEU A 128 6.61 6.80 14.70
C LEU A 128 5.17 6.83 14.22
N SER A 129 4.76 7.86 13.48
CA SER A 129 3.53 7.90 12.68
C SER A 129 3.89 7.50 11.25
N PHE A 130 3.24 6.50 10.68
CA PHE A 130 3.52 5.98 9.34
C PHE A 130 2.30 6.09 8.46
N TRP A 131 2.42 6.81 7.34
CA TRP A 131 1.32 7.05 6.41
C TRP A 131 1.11 5.85 5.48
N THR A 132 0.76 4.74 6.10
CA THR A 132 0.60 3.40 5.57
C THR A 132 -0.49 2.66 6.36
N PRO A 133 -1.40 1.90 5.69
CA PRO A 133 -1.43 1.48 4.29
C PRO A 133 -2.17 2.42 3.33
N ASN A 134 -1.83 2.37 2.03
CA ASN A 134 -2.68 2.90 0.97
C ASN A 134 -3.74 1.85 0.60
N ILE A 135 -4.97 2.07 1.04
CA ILE A 135 -6.12 1.18 0.82
C ILE A 135 -7.14 1.72 -0.19
N ASN A 136 -6.71 2.64 -1.04
CA ASN A 136 -7.53 3.05 -2.18
C ASN A 136 -7.73 1.87 -3.14
N ILE A 137 -8.91 1.77 -3.72
CA ILE A 137 -9.24 0.71 -4.67
C ILE A 137 -8.62 1.03 -6.03
N PHE A 138 -7.82 0.10 -6.55
CA PHE A 138 -7.20 0.22 -7.87
C PHE A 138 -8.23 -0.04 -8.97
N ARG A 139 -9.15 0.92 -9.15
CA ARG A 139 -10.27 0.80 -10.10
C ARG A 139 -9.85 0.83 -11.57
N ASP A 140 -8.68 1.40 -11.87
CA ASP A 140 -8.22 1.63 -13.24
C ASP A 140 -6.70 1.39 -13.36
N PRO A 141 -6.24 0.50 -14.24
CA PRO A 141 -4.83 0.16 -14.37
C PRO A 141 -3.95 1.29 -14.92
N ARG A 142 -4.54 2.41 -15.34
CA ARG A 142 -3.78 3.60 -15.77
C ARG A 142 -3.21 4.39 -14.61
N TRP A 143 -3.74 4.24 -13.41
CA TRP A 143 -3.27 4.99 -12.24
C TRP A 143 -1.86 4.56 -11.80
N GLY A 144 -0.89 5.50 -11.86
CA GLY A 144 0.52 5.21 -11.59
C GLY A 144 0.82 4.86 -10.13
N ARG A 145 0.02 5.36 -9.18
CA ARG A 145 0.10 4.97 -7.75
C ARG A 145 -0.60 3.65 -7.45
N GLY A 146 -1.14 2.96 -8.45
CA GLY A 146 -1.71 1.62 -8.27
C GLY A 146 -0.73 0.64 -7.64
N GLN A 147 0.59 0.78 -7.90
CA GLN A 147 1.64 -0.02 -7.27
C GLN A 147 1.66 0.07 -5.74
N GLU A 148 1.10 1.13 -5.15
CA GLU A 148 1.02 1.37 -3.71
C GLU A 148 -0.17 0.67 -3.05
N THR A 149 -1.09 0.10 -3.84
CA THR A 149 -2.38 -0.43 -3.37
C THR A 149 -2.38 -1.95 -3.29
N TYR A 150 -3.44 -2.50 -2.68
CA TYR A 150 -3.66 -3.95 -2.55
C TYR A 150 -4.61 -4.50 -3.63
N GLY A 151 -4.80 -3.75 -4.73
CA GLY A 151 -5.56 -4.18 -5.89
C GLY A 151 -6.97 -3.60 -5.98
N GLU A 152 -7.80 -4.26 -6.79
CA GLU A 152 -9.12 -3.76 -7.20
C GLU A 152 -10.28 -4.22 -6.31
N ASP A 153 -10.02 -5.16 -5.39
CA ASP A 153 -11.09 -5.79 -4.61
C ASP A 153 -11.17 -5.23 -3.18
N PRO A 154 -12.35 -4.79 -2.73
CA PRO A 154 -12.53 -4.23 -1.39
C PRO A 154 -12.25 -5.21 -0.25
N TYR A 155 -12.58 -6.52 -0.42
CA TYR A 155 -12.37 -7.52 0.63
C TYR A 155 -10.88 -7.89 0.76
N LEU A 156 -10.18 -8.14 -0.36
CA LEU A 156 -8.74 -8.40 -0.35
C LEU A 156 -7.98 -7.20 0.23
N THR A 157 -8.31 -5.98 -0.21
CA THR A 157 -7.72 -4.74 0.33
C THR A 157 -7.98 -4.60 1.82
N THR A 158 -9.16 -4.96 2.31
CA THR A 158 -9.50 -4.98 3.74
C THR A 158 -8.59 -5.93 4.52
N MET A 159 -8.46 -7.17 4.08
CA MET A 159 -7.66 -8.19 4.78
C MET A 159 -6.18 -7.81 4.82
N MET A 160 -5.64 -7.34 3.69
CA MET A 160 -4.25 -6.88 3.63
C MET A 160 -4.03 -5.61 4.47
N GLY A 161 -4.94 -4.65 4.40
CA GLY A 161 -4.88 -3.43 5.22
C GLY A 161 -4.92 -3.71 6.71
N LEU A 162 -5.79 -4.62 7.18
CA LEU A 162 -5.83 -5.07 8.57
C LEU A 162 -4.52 -5.72 9.00
N ALA A 163 -3.93 -6.56 8.15
CA ALA A 163 -2.63 -7.20 8.41
C ALA A 163 -1.52 -6.16 8.59
N VAL A 164 -1.48 -5.14 7.73
CA VAL A 164 -0.52 -4.02 7.82
C VAL A 164 -0.70 -3.23 9.11
N VAL A 165 -1.92 -2.82 9.42
CA VAL A 165 -2.21 -2.05 10.64
C VAL A 165 -1.79 -2.82 11.89
N ARG A 166 -2.14 -4.11 11.97
CA ARG A 166 -1.75 -4.99 13.08
C ARG A 166 -0.24 -5.17 13.20
N GLY A 167 0.45 -5.36 12.07
CA GLY A 167 1.91 -5.47 12.05
C GLY A 167 2.61 -4.19 12.51
N LEU A 168 2.18 -3.03 12.02
CA LEU A 168 2.78 -1.73 12.38
C LEU A 168 2.47 -1.33 13.82
N GLN A 169 1.22 -1.39 14.26
CA GLN A 169 0.80 -0.89 15.56
C GLN A 169 1.15 -1.83 16.73
N GLY A 170 1.57 -3.06 16.42
CA GLY A 170 1.67 -4.11 17.42
C GLY A 170 0.25 -4.62 17.77
N ALA A 171 -0.14 -5.79 17.24
CA ALA A 171 -1.51 -6.26 17.32
C ALA A 171 -2.03 -6.35 18.76
N GLN A 172 -3.11 -5.66 19.06
CA GLN A 172 -3.96 -6.00 20.18
C GLN A 172 -4.83 -7.19 19.74
N GLY A 173 -4.77 -8.29 20.48
CA GLY A 173 -5.65 -9.42 20.28
C GLY A 173 -5.05 -10.73 19.78
N ASN A 174 -3.74 -10.83 19.66
CA ASN A 174 -3.08 -12.13 19.53
C ASN A 174 -2.58 -12.57 20.91
N GLU A 175 -3.26 -13.51 21.55
CA GLU A 175 -2.95 -14.00 22.91
C GLU A 175 -1.53 -14.57 23.07
N ASN A 176 -0.80 -14.74 21.96
CA ASN A 176 0.56 -15.29 21.94
C ASN A 176 1.68 -14.26 21.79
N ILE A 177 1.39 -12.96 21.70
CA ILE A 177 2.41 -11.93 21.61
C ILE A 177 2.37 -11.10 22.90
N ASP A 178 3.39 -11.25 23.74
CA ASP A 178 3.61 -10.45 24.94
C ASP A 178 4.02 -9.02 24.53
N TYR A 179 3.06 -8.10 24.52
CA TYR A 179 3.29 -6.68 24.22
C TYR A 179 3.85 -5.89 25.42
N GLY A 180 4.40 -6.56 26.43
CA GLY A 180 5.08 -5.97 27.58
C GLY A 180 4.39 -4.73 28.15
N HIS A 181 3.97 -4.77 29.41
CA HIS A 181 3.36 -3.65 30.15
C HIS A 181 1.90 -3.28 29.81
N ASN A 182 0.98 -4.24 29.93
CA ASN A 182 -0.48 -4.00 30.00
C ASN A 182 -1.09 -3.19 28.83
N GLY A 183 -0.50 -3.23 27.63
CA GLY A 183 -1.04 -2.54 26.46
C GLY A 183 -1.00 -1.00 26.53
N LYS A 184 -0.17 -0.42 27.39
CA LYS A 184 -0.09 1.04 27.62
C LYS A 184 0.52 1.79 26.43
N TYR A 185 1.52 1.21 25.77
CA TYR A 185 2.27 1.88 24.72
C TYR A 185 2.08 1.19 23.37
N ARG A 186 1.75 2.00 22.35
CA ARG A 186 1.67 1.55 20.94
C ARG A 186 3.06 1.46 20.34
N LYS A 187 3.27 0.50 19.44
CA LYS A 187 4.53 0.37 18.74
C LYS A 187 4.71 1.49 17.71
N LEU A 188 3.75 1.68 16.81
CA LEU A 188 3.68 2.76 15.83
C LEU A 188 2.23 3.24 15.71
N LEU A 189 2.02 4.34 14.97
CA LEU A 189 0.72 4.70 14.41
C LEU A 189 0.71 4.34 12.94
N ALA A 190 -0.28 3.58 12.51
CA ALA A 190 -0.58 3.33 11.11
C ALA A 190 -1.63 4.32 10.62
N CYS A 191 -1.56 4.70 9.34
CA CYS A 191 -2.44 5.68 8.71
C CYS A 191 -3.12 5.10 7.47
N ALA A 192 -4.44 4.96 7.51
CA ALA A 192 -5.21 4.55 6.35
C ALA A 192 -5.35 5.71 5.35
N LYS A 193 -4.88 5.53 4.11
CA LYS A 193 -4.88 6.59 3.10
C LYS A 193 -5.42 6.12 1.76
N HIS A 194 -5.93 7.04 0.93
CA HIS A 194 -6.31 8.44 1.14
C HIS A 194 -7.82 8.54 1.22
N PHE A 195 -8.35 9.06 2.31
CA PHE A 195 -9.80 9.11 2.61
C PHE A 195 -10.45 10.36 2.03
N ALA A 196 -11.49 10.23 1.09
CA ALA A 196 -11.92 8.98 0.52
C ALA A 196 -12.10 9.14 -1.00
N VAL A 197 -12.23 7.95 -1.66
CA VAL A 197 -12.52 7.85 -3.10
C VAL A 197 -11.41 8.48 -3.94
N HIS A 198 -10.16 8.10 -3.71
CA HIS A 198 -8.99 8.52 -4.49
C HIS A 198 -8.41 7.34 -5.27
N SER A 199 -8.26 7.48 -6.59
CA SER A 199 -7.56 6.52 -7.47
C SER A 199 -7.21 7.12 -8.84
N GLY A 200 -6.55 8.30 -8.84
CA GLY A 200 -6.14 9.05 -10.03
C GLY A 200 -7.29 9.82 -10.71
N PRO A 201 -7.03 10.58 -11.74
CA PRO A 201 -5.72 10.80 -12.35
C PRO A 201 -4.76 11.65 -11.50
N GLU A 202 -3.44 11.42 -11.66
CA GLU A 202 -2.42 12.20 -10.95
C GLU A 202 -2.28 13.62 -11.49
N TRP A 203 -2.48 13.82 -12.81
CA TRP A 203 -2.26 15.14 -13.45
C TRP A 203 -3.26 16.24 -13.04
N ASN A 204 -4.39 15.91 -12.39
CA ASN A 204 -5.40 16.90 -11.97
C ASN A 204 -5.84 16.73 -10.51
N ARG A 205 -5.14 15.94 -9.71
CA ARG A 205 -5.55 15.58 -8.35
C ARG A 205 -5.78 16.78 -7.43
N HIS A 206 -5.08 17.91 -7.66
CA HIS A 206 -5.21 19.16 -6.90
C HIS A 206 -6.41 20.02 -7.28
N SER A 207 -7.09 19.71 -8.39
CA SER A 207 -8.24 20.47 -8.87
C SER A 207 -9.48 19.61 -9.11
N PHE A 208 -9.31 18.28 -9.16
CA PHE A 208 -10.37 17.33 -9.44
C PHE A 208 -11.53 17.45 -8.44
N ASN A 209 -12.76 17.40 -8.95
CA ASN A 209 -13.97 17.35 -8.14
C ASN A 209 -14.78 16.10 -8.53
N LEU A 210 -14.88 15.15 -7.63
CA LEU A 210 -15.71 13.97 -7.82
C LEU A 210 -17.15 14.30 -7.44
N GLU A 211 -18.02 14.35 -8.44
CA GLU A 211 -19.44 14.62 -8.27
C GLU A 211 -20.26 13.38 -8.70
N LEU A 212 -21.45 13.27 -8.14
CA LEU A 212 -22.48 12.29 -8.57
C LEU A 212 -22.03 10.82 -8.53
N LEU A 213 -21.13 10.47 -7.57
CA LEU A 213 -20.79 9.06 -7.38
C LEU A 213 -22.02 8.28 -6.86
N PRO A 214 -22.40 7.15 -7.50
CA PRO A 214 -23.46 6.31 -6.97
C PRO A 214 -23.17 5.85 -5.53
N GLU A 215 -24.15 6.02 -4.62
CA GLU A 215 -23.98 5.63 -3.20
C GLU A 215 -23.60 4.14 -3.06
N ARG A 216 -24.11 3.26 -3.93
CA ARG A 216 -23.69 1.86 -3.96
C ARG A 216 -22.18 1.73 -4.17
N ASP A 217 -21.62 2.46 -5.14
CA ASP A 217 -20.17 2.38 -5.43
C ASP A 217 -19.36 2.93 -4.26
N LEU A 218 -19.82 4.01 -3.63
CA LEU A 218 -19.21 4.54 -2.42
C LEU A 218 -19.15 3.50 -1.30
N TRP A 219 -20.30 2.89 -0.96
CA TRP A 219 -20.41 2.01 0.21
C TRP A 219 -20.00 0.55 -0.04
N GLU A 220 -20.11 0.03 -1.27
CA GLU A 220 -19.70 -1.35 -1.59
C GLU A 220 -18.28 -1.45 -2.13
N THR A 221 -17.65 -0.34 -2.56
CA THR A 221 -16.33 -0.37 -3.19
C THR A 221 -15.31 0.49 -2.48
N TYR A 222 -15.56 1.78 -2.29
CA TYR A 222 -14.53 2.72 -1.85
C TYR A 222 -14.37 2.82 -0.34
N LEU A 223 -15.41 2.64 0.45
CA LEU A 223 -15.39 2.80 1.90
C LEU A 223 -15.15 1.53 2.73
N PRO A 224 -15.40 0.29 2.26
CA PRO A 224 -15.36 -0.91 3.13
C PRO A 224 -14.03 -1.12 3.84
N ALA A 225 -12.89 -0.95 3.14
CA ALA A 225 -11.57 -1.12 3.73
C ALA A 225 -11.30 -0.07 4.83
N PHE A 226 -11.64 1.19 4.60
CA PHE A 226 -11.51 2.24 5.64
C PHE A 226 -12.35 1.92 6.88
N LYS A 227 -13.62 1.51 6.67
CA LYS A 227 -14.51 1.13 7.78
C LYS A 227 -13.90 0.01 8.61
N ALA A 228 -13.41 -1.04 7.97
CA ALA A 228 -12.82 -2.18 8.65
C ALA A 228 -11.53 -1.81 9.41
N LEU A 229 -10.65 -1.01 8.80
CA LEU A 229 -9.43 -0.58 9.48
C LEU A 229 -9.73 0.29 10.72
N VAL A 230 -10.80 1.08 10.68
CA VAL A 230 -11.27 1.84 11.85
C VAL A 230 -11.88 0.94 12.92
N GLN A 231 -12.83 0.05 12.54
CA GLN A 231 -13.65 -0.70 13.50
C GLN A 231 -13.00 -2.00 13.98
N GLU A 232 -12.20 -2.66 13.15
CA GLU A 232 -11.59 -3.96 13.43
C GLU A 232 -10.06 -3.88 13.59
N GLY A 233 -9.43 -2.89 12.95
CA GLY A 233 -7.99 -2.67 12.98
C GLY A 233 -7.52 -1.68 14.04
N ASP A 234 -8.42 -0.90 14.64
CA ASP A 234 -8.09 0.21 15.55
C ASP A 234 -6.99 1.12 14.97
N VAL A 235 -7.08 1.40 13.65
CA VAL A 235 -6.13 2.29 12.99
C VAL A 235 -6.12 3.65 13.66
N GLN A 236 -4.93 4.18 13.94
CA GLN A 236 -4.80 5.38 14.76
C GLN A 236 -4.79 6.67 13.97
N GLU A 237 -4.59 6.58 12.66
CA GLU A 237 -4.53 7.73 11.80
C GLU A 237 -5.25 7.47 10.47
N VAL A 238 -5.87 8.49 9.90
CA VAL A 238 -6.51 8.48 8.59
C VAL A 238 -6.06 9.73 7.84
N MET A 239 -5.58 9.57 6.60
CA MET A 239 -5.19 10.71 5.76
C MET A 239 -6.31 11.05 4.80
N CYS A 240 -6.76 12.31 4.81
CA CYS A 240 -7.73 12.82 3.83
C CYS A 240 -7.05 13.10 2.48
N ALA A 241 -7.80 12.86 1.40
CA ALA A 241 -7.28 12.94 0.02
C ALA A 241 -7.19 14.37 -0.50
N TYR A 242 -6.45 14.57 -1.61
CA TYR A 242 -6.25 15.87 -2.24
C TYR A 242 -7.53 16.49 -2.82
N HIS A 243 -8.29 15.72 -3.57
CA HIS A 243 -9.38 16.19 -4.42
C HIS A 243 -10.62 16.65 -3.64
N ARG A 244 -11.59 17.20 -4.35
CA ARG A 244 -12.92 17.51 -3.81
C ARG A 244 -13.88 16.33 -4.00
N PHE A 245 -14.77 16.18 -3.06
CA PHE A 245 -15.88 15.23 -3.10
C PHE A 245 -17.19 16.00 -2.91
N ASP A 246 -18.09 15.94 -3.89
CA ASP A 246 -19.35 16.72 -3.95
C ASP A 246 -19.13 18.23 -3.73
N GLY A 247 -18.08 18.79 -4.34
CA GLY A 247 -17.72 20.21 -4.27
C GLY A 247 -16.85 20.61 -3.08
N GLU A 248 -16.78 19.81 -2.01
CA GLU A 248 -15.98 20.12 -0.81
C GLU A 248 -14.62 19.39 -0.85
N PRO A 249 -13.49 20.07 -0.50
CA PRO A 249 -12.21 19.40 -0.36
C PRO A 249 -12.30 18.24 0.64
N CYS A 250 -11.74 17.06 0.34
CA CYS A 250 -11.80 15.91 1.24
C CYS A 250 -11.30 16.23 2.65
N CYS A 251 -10.24 17.07 2.78
CA CYS A 251 -9.70 17.49 4.06
C CYS A 251 -10.55 18.59 4.76
N GLY A 252 -11.59 19.08 4.12
CA GLY A 252 -12.57 20.03 4.65
C GLY A 252 -14.01 19.50 4.62
N ASN A 253 -14.21 18.23 4.26
CA ASN A 253 -15.54 17.65 4.05
C ASN A 253 -16.10 17.08 5.34
N SER A 254 -17.12 17.75 5.90
CA SER A 254 -17.75 17.33 7.16
C SER A 254 -18.52 16.00 7.03
N ARG A 255 -19.11 15.70 5.85
CA ARG A 255 -19.77 14.40 5.61
C ARG A 255 -18.78 13.25 5.77
N LEU A 256 -17.60 13.38 5.16
CA LEU A 256 -16.57 12.34 5.22
C LEU A 256 -15.94 12.25 6.62
N LEU A 257 -15.38 13.35 7.14
CA LEU A 257 -14.52 13.34 8.33
C LEU A 257 -15.31 13.29 9.63
N THR A 258 -16.43 14.03 9.70
CA THR A 258 -17.24 14.11 10.93
C THR A 258 -18.36 13.09 10.95
N ASP A 259 -19.21 13.05 9.92
CA ASP A 259 -20.43 12.24 9.98
C ASP A 259 -20.15 10.76 9.75
N ILE A 260 -19.39 10.41 8.70
CA ILE A 260 -19.05 9.00 8.40
C ILE A 260 -17.94 8.51 9.33
N LEU A 261 -16.75 9.14 9.27
CA LEU A 261 -15.57 8.63 9.96
C LEU A 261 -15.73 8.65 11.48
N ARG A 262 -16.08 9.81 12.08
CA ARG A 262 -16.12 9.94 13.54
C ARG A 262 -17.44 9.52 14.16
N LYS A 263 -18.59 9.96 13.64
CA LYS A 263 -19.90 9.66 14.25
C LYS A 263 -20.37 8.25 13.93
N GLN A 264 -20.38 7.87 12.63
CA GLN A 264 -20.94 6.58 12.21
C GLN A 264 -19.99 5.41 12.52
N TRP A 265 -18.68 5.57 12.29
CA TRP A 265 -17.71 4.49 12.52
C TRP A 265 -17.01 4.56 13.88
N GLY A 266 -17.14 5.66 14.61
CA GLY A 266 -16.61 5.82 15.96
C GLY A 266 -15.10 6.10 16.01
N PHE A 267 -14.49 6.60 14.91
CA PHE A 267 -13.07 6.88 14.85
C PHE A 267 -12.63 7.92 15.91
N LYS A 268 -11.63 7.59 16.69
CA LYS A 268 -11.09 8.42 17.79
C LYS A 268 -9.68 8.92 17.56
N GLY A 269 -9.03 8.42 16.52
CA GLY A 269 -7.65 8.76 16.16
C GLY A 269 -7.52 10.10 15.45
N LEU A 270 -6.38 10.28 14.81
CA LEU A 270 -5.98 11.49 14.10
C LEU A 270 -6.47 11.49 12.65
N VAL A 271 -6.81 12.67 12.14
CA VAL A 271 -6.93 12.91 10.70
C VAL A 271 -5.77 13.80 10.27
N THR A 272 -4.93 13.31 9.36
CA THR A 272 -3.87 14.10 8.73
C THR A 272 -4.28 14.51 7.32
N SER A 273 -3.87 15.70 6.87
CA SER A 273 -4.04 16.08 5.47
C SER A 273 -2.98 15.40 4.61
N ASP A 274 -3.28 15.15 3.34
CA ASP A 274 -2.23 14.95 2.36
C ASP A 274 -1.40 16.25 2.21
N CYS A 275 -0.18 16.12 1.66
CA CYS A 275 0.79 17.20 1.71
C CYS A 275 0.33 18.39 0.85
N TRP A 276 0.25 19.56 1.48
CA TRP A 276 -0.27 20.83 0.90
C TRP A 276 -1.73 20.79 0.43
N ALA A 277 -2.49 19.74 0.74
CA ALA A 277 -3.89 19.62 0.33
C ALA A 277 -4.78 20.74 0.90
N VAL A 278 -4.48 21.27 2.10
CA VAL A 278 -5.23 22.41 2.67
C VAL A 278 -4.87 23.72 1.98
N ASP A 279 -3.66 23.84 1.42
CA ASP A 279 -3.29 24.98 0.57
C ASP A 279 -4.14 25.08 -0.71
N ASP A 280 -4.64 23.96 -1.22
CA ASP A 280 -5.47 23.93 -2.43
C ASP A 280 -6.81 24.63 -2.23
N PHE A 281 -7.34 24.70 -0.99
CA PHE A 281 -8.65 25.28 -0.69
C PHE A 281 -8.75 26.74 -1.11
N TRP A 282 -7.71 27.54 -0.88
CA TRP A 282 -7.70 28.99 -1.16
C TRP A 282 -7.06 29.35 -2.51
N LYS A 283 -6.38 28.41 -3.17
CA LYS A 283 -5.78 28.63 -4.48
C LYS A 283 -6.85 28.52 -5.58
N PRO A 284 -7.14 29.61 -6.36
CA PRO A 284 -8.20 29.57 -7.39
C PRO A 284 -7.95 28.56 -8.52
N ALA A 285 -6.68 28.27 -8.84
CA ALA A 285 -6.32 27.30 -9.87
C ALA A 285 -6.52 25.84 -9.42
N ASN A 286 -6.66 25.61 -8.11
CA ASN A 286 -6.86 24.31 -7.49
C ASN A 286 -8.33 24.15 -7.05
N HIS A 287 -8.64 24.28 -5.77
CA HIS A 287 -10.03 24.16 -5.30
C HIS A 287 -10.79 25.48 -5.35
N GLY A 288 -10.18 26.60 -4.90
CA GLY A 288 -10.83 27.91 -4.84
C GLY A 288 -12.09 27.95 -3.97
N THR A 289 -12.19 27.08 -2.97
CA THR A 289 -13.37 26.95 -2.10
C THR A 289 -13.30 27.85 -0.86
N SER A 290 -12.14 28.42 -0.57
CA SER A 290 -11.91 29.34 0.54
C SER A 290 -11.39 30.67 0.01
N ASP A 291 -11.80 31.77 0.64
CA ASP A 291 -11.44 33.15 0.25
C ASP A 291 -10.05 33.57 0.76
N SER A 292 -9.53 32.88 1.76
CA SER A 292 -8.25 33.19 2.39
C SER A 292 -7.63 31.94 3.04
N LYS A 293 -6.35 32.04 3.44
CA LYS A 293 -5.65 31.00 4.20
C LYS A 293 -6.34 30.74 5.54
N GLU A 294 -6.77 31.79 6.22
CA GLU A 294 -7.46 31.74 7.51
C GLU A 294 -8.81 31.00 7.39
N SER A 295 -9.54 31.21 6.30
CA SER A 295 -10.76 30.43 6.00
C SER A 295 -10.44 28.97 5.69
N ALA A 296 -9.39 28.70 4.92
CA ALA A 296 -8.96 27.35 4.57
C ALA A 296 -8.61 26.52 5.82
N VAL A 297 -7.76 27.06 6.71
CA VAL A 297 -7.37 26.33 7.94
C VAL A 297 -8.53 26.15 8.90
N ALA A 298 -9.43 27.14 9.01
CA ALA A 298 -10.64 27.02 9.82
C ALA A 298 -11.55 25.91 9.28
N THR A 299 -11.81 25.88 7.97
CA THR A 299 -12.62 24.84 7.32
C THR A 299 -12.05 23.45 7.58
N ALA A 300 -10.75 23.25 7.40
CA ALA A 300 -10.08 21.97 7.61
C ALA A 300 -10.24 21.48 9.06
N VAL A 301 -9.92 22.32 10.06
CA VAL A 301 -9.98 21.91 11.48
C VAL A 301 -11.44 21.73 11.96
N ILE A 302 -12.37 22.55 11.50
CA ILE A 302 -13.81 22.41 11.83
C ILE A 302 -14.36 21.09 11.29
N ALA A 303 -13.99 20.71 10.07
CA ALA A 303 -14.40 19.43 9.46
C ALA A 303 -13.78 18.21 10.15
N GLY A 304 -12.61 18.36 10.80
CA GLY A 304 -11.99 17.29 11.59
C GLY A 304 -10.55 16.94 11.23
N THR A 305 -9.86 17.71 10.39
CA THR A 305 -8.41 17.56 10.11
C THR A 305 -7.62 18.05 11.32
N ASP A 306 -6.72 17.17 11.81
CA ASP A 306 -5.96 17.39 13.05
C ASP A 306 -4.49 17.73 12.79
N VAL A 307 -3.87 17.12 11.79
CA VAL A 307 -2.48 17.35 11.38
C VAL A 307 -2.45 17.87 9.95
N GLU A 308 -1.69 18.91 9.69
CA GLU A 308 -1.51 19.43 8.35
C GLU A 308 -0.11 19.10 7.82
N CYS A 309 -0.04 18.43 6.67
CA CYS A 309 1.21 18.23 5.95
C CYS A 309 1.52 19.44 5.06
N GLY A 310 2.28 20.35 5.60
CA GLY A 310 2.65 21.64 4.99
C GLY A 310 3.08 22.62 6.06
N GLY A 311 2.57 23.82 6.00
CA GLY A 311 2.87 24.88 6.98
C GLY A 311 1.78 25.93 7.06
N ILE A 312 0.58 25.64 6.54
CA ILE A 312 -0.50 26.64 6.51
C ILE A 312 -1.20 26.77 7.87
N PHE A 313 -1.17 25.73 8.75
CA PHE A 313 -1.81 25.77 10.07
C PHE A 313 -1.23 26.83 11.02
N ARG A 314 -0.04 27.38 10.72
CA ARG A 314 0.47 28.57 11.40
C ARG A 314 -0.44 29.80 11.31
N ASN A 315 -1.42 29.80 10.38
CA ASN A 315 -2.42 30.86 10.25
C ASN A 315 -3.64 30.66 11.18
N LEU A 316 -3.69 29.58 11.99
CA LEU A 316 -4.78 29.35 12.95
C LEU A 316 -4.93 30.46 14.00
N PRO A 317 -3.87 31.04 14.58
CA PRO A 317 -4.02 32.18 15.51
C PRO A 317 -4.73 33.37 14.87
N GLU A 318 -4.41 33.72 13.63
CA GLU A 318 -5.07 34.80 12.89
C GLU A 318 -6.53 34.41 12.56
N ALA A 319 -6.80 33.16 12.21
CA ALA A 319 -8.16 32.69 11.99
C ALA A 319 -9.04 32.80 13.26
N VAL A 320 -8.45 32.56 14.45
CA VAL A 320 -9.13 32.80 15.76
C VAL A 320 -9.36 34.31 15.96
N ALA A 321 -8.36 35.15 15.71
CA ALA A 321 -8.49 36.60 15.85
C ALA A 321 -9.58 37.19 14.94
N GLN A 322 -9.76 36.60 13.73
CA GLN A 322 -10.84 36.96 12.80
C GLN A 322 -12.20 36.31 13.13
N GLY A 323 -12.29 35.47 14.17
CA GLY A 323 -13.53 34.80 14.56
C GLY A 323 -13.98 33.66 13.61
N LYS A 324 -13.10 33.18 12.73
CA LYS A 324 -13.40 32.10 11.78
C LYS A 324 -13.40 30.70 12.44
N ILE A 325 -12.65 30.56 13.52
CA ILE A 325 -12.59 29.32 14.34
C ILE A 325 -12.39 29.70 15.82
N THR A 326 -12.80 28.85 16.73
CA THR A 326 -12.56 29.05 18.16
C THR A 326 -11.31 28.25 18.59
N GLU A 327 -10.61 28.75 19.61
CA GLU A 327 -9.47 28.04 20.22
C GLU A 327 -9.89 26.65 20.76
N GLU A 328 -11.14 26.51 21.22
CA GLU A 328 -11.69 25.23 21.69
C GLU A 328 -11.68 24.15 20.58
N LYS A 329 -11.95 24.53 19.33
CA LYS A 329 -11.86 23.59 18.18
C LYS A 329 -10.42 23.13 17.94
N ILE A 330 -9.47 24.06 18.04
CA ILE A 330 -8.04 23.76 17.95
C ILE A 330 -7.62 22.81 19.10
N ASN A 331 -8.09 23.08 20.32
CA ASN A 331 -7.84 22.24 21.49
C ASN A 331 -8.34 20.81 21.30
N GLN A 332 -9.52 20.62 20.71
CA GLN A 332 -10.08 19.29 20.43
C GLN A 332 -9.18 18.48 19.47
N SER A 333 -8.66 19.10 18.43
CA SER A 333 -7.72 18.47 17.48
C SER A 333 -6.37 18.19 18.13
N LEU A 334 -5.76 19.20 18.78
CA LEU A 334 -4.45 19.03 19.38
C LEU A 334 -4.45 18.02 20.54
N LEU A 335 -5.55 17.88 21.27
CA LEU A 335 -5.68 16.88 22.34
C LEU A 335 -5.45 15.45 21.79
N ARG A 336 -5.94 15.16 20.57
CA ARG A 336 -5.72 13.85 19.92
C ARG A 336 -4.24 13.63 19.60
N LEU A 337 -3.56 14.64 19.08
CA LEU A 337 -2.12 14.58 18.78
C LEU A 337 -1.28 14.32 20.03
N LEU A 338 -1.53 15.08 21.09
CA LEU A 338 -0.80 14.93 22.34
C LEU A 338 -1.04 13.55 22.96
N LYS A 339 -2.29 13.08 22.98
CA LYS A 339 -2.64 11.73 23.43
C LYS A 339 -1.86 10.67 22.67
N ALA A 340 -1.86 10.73 21.33
CA ALA A 340 -1.13 9.78 20.48
C ALA A 340 0.37 9.77 20.78
N ARG A 341 0.99 10.92 21.02
CA ARG A 341 2.41 11.01 21.40
C ARG A 341 2.68 10.37 22.76
N PHE A 342 1.77 10.53 23.73
CA PHE A 342 1.89 9.83 25.03
C PHE A 342 1.73 8.31 24.86
N GLU A 343 0.80 7.86 24.03
CA GLU A 343 0.61 6.43 23.71
C GLU A 343 1.82 5.83 22.98
N LEU A 344 2.56 6.60 22.19
CA LEU A 344 3.84 6.17 21.59
C LEU A 344 5.00 6.08 22.58
N GLY A 345 4.83 6.60 23.82
CA GLY A 345 5.88 6.69 24.82
C GLY A 345 6.93 7.77 24.52
N ASP A 346 6.57 8.80 23.74
CA ASP A 346 7.49 9.85 23.30
C ASP A 346 8.11 10.63 24.46
N PHE A 347 7.39 10.77 25.57
CA PHE A 347 7.74 11.50 26.78
C PHE A 347 8.27 10.63 27.93
N ASP A 348 8.22 9.31 27.80
CA ASP A 348 8.51 8.38 28.88
C ASP A 348 9.89 7.74 28.72
N SER A 349 10.47 7.26 29.83
CA SER A 349 11.82 6.70 29.82
C SER A 349 11.89 5.31 29.15
N GLU A 350 13.11 4.88 28.80
CA GLU A 350 13.39 3.60 28.16
C GLU A 350 12.93 2.40 29.01
N GLU A 351 12.99 2.53 30.35
CA GLU A 351 12.56 1.48 31.27
C GLU A 351 11.07 1.20 31.17
N LEU A 352 10.27 2.23 30.86
CA LEU A 352 8.81 2.16 30.78
C LEU A 352 8.30 1.76 29.38
N VAL A 353 9.03 2.10 28.33
CA VAL A 353 8.62 1.89 26.93
C VAL A 353 9.39 0.71 26.33
N PRO A 354 8.78 -0.48 26.21
CA PRO A 354 9.47 -1.70 25.74
C PRO A 354 10.17 -1.50 24.39
N TRP A 355 9.52 -0.75 23.50
CA TRP A 355 9.99 -0.51 22.14
C TRP A 355 11.26 0.34 22.03
N LYS A 356 11.63 1.08 23.09
CA LYS A 356 12.88 1.84 23.14
C LYS A 356 14.13 0.96 23.30
N LYS A 357 13.94 -0.33 23.61
CA LYS A 357 15.02 -1.33 23.74
C LYS A 357 15.40 -2.00 22.43
N ILE A 358 14.65 -1.76 21.35
CA ILE A 358 14.95 -2.34 20.02
C ILE A 358 16.19 -1.64 19.45
N GLY A 359 17.26 -2.39 19.23
CA GLY A 359 18.55 -1.89 18.78
C GLY A 359 18.72 -1.93 17.24
N PRO A 360 19.86 -1.44 16.74
CA PRO A 360 20.16 -1.36 15.32
C PRO A 360 20.35 -2.72 14.62
N GLU A 361 20.53 -3.79 15.37
CA GLU A 361 20.77 -5.15 14.86
C GLU A 361 19.57 -5.73 14.08
N VAL A 362 18.37 -5.17 14.29
CA VAL A 362 17.19 -5.61 13.56
C VAL A 362 17.13 -5.03 12.12
N ILE A 363 17.84 -3.91 11.85
CA ILE A 363 17.74 -3.19 10.58
C ILE A 363 18.33 -4.02 9.44
N ALA A 364 17.49 -4.38 8.46
CA ALA A 364 17.86 -5.15 7.27
C ALA A 364 18.71 -6.39 7.63
N ASN A 365 18.30 -7.13 8.66
CA ASN A 365 18.99 -8.33 9.11
C ASN A 365 18.60 -9.56 8.26
N ALA A 366 19.29 -10.67 8.48
CA ALA A 366 19.07 -11.90 7.72
C ALA A 366 17.65 -12.50 7.91
N ALA A 367 17.04 -12.35 9.09
CA ALA A 367 15.68 -12.83 9.34
C ALA A 367 14.65 -12.02 8.53
N HIS A 368 14.79 -10.70 8.48
CA HIS A 368 13.94 -9.82 7.67
C HIS A 368 14.13 -10.08 6.16
N HIS A 369 15.37 -10.35 5.73
CA HIS A 369 15.63 -10.78 4.35
C HIS A 369 14.88 -12.08 4.00
N GLN A 370 14.80 -13.06 4.90
CA GLN A 370 14.04 -14.30 4.65
C GLN A 370 12.51 -14.02 4.55
N ILE A 371 11.99 -13.04 5.28
CA ILE A 371 10.60 -12.61 5.12
C ILE A 371 10.41 -11.98 3.74
N ALA A 372 11.31 -11.09 3.30
CA ALA A 372 11.27 -10.49 1.98
C ALA A 372 11.34 -11.53 0.86
N LEU A 373 12.23 -12.52 0.98
CA LEU A 373 12.35 -13.62 0.02
C LEU A 373 11.08 -14.47 -0.05
N ARG A 374 10.48 -14.81 1.09
CA ARG A 374 9.23 -15.56 1.13
C ARG A 374 8.09 -14.75 0.49
N ALA A 375 7.99 -13.46 0.81
CA ALA A 375 7.00 -12.57 0.20
C ALA A 375 7.18 -12.46 -1.31
N ALA A 376 8.41 -12.33 -1.79
CA ALA A 376 8.72 -12.29 -3.21
C ALA A 376 8.36 -13.61 -3.93
N ARG A 377 8.70 -14.77 -3.35
CA ARG A 377 8.34 -16.09 -3.91
C ARG A 377 6.82 -16.25 -4.04
N GLU A 378 6.08 -15.91 -2.99
CA GLU A 378 4.62 -16.05 -2.93
C GLU A 378 3.89 -15.03 -3.81
N SER A 379 4.53 -13.90 -4.16
CA SER A 379 3.94 -12.85 -5.00
C SER A 379 3.96 -13.16 -6.49
N ILE A 380 4.89 -14.00 -6.97
CA ILE A 380 5.08 -14.26 -8.41
C ILE A 380 3.89 -15.04 -8.96
N VAL A 381 3.30 -14.51 -10.05
CA VAL A 381 2.14 -15.12 -10.71
C VAL A 381 2.54 -15.70 -12.06
N LEU A 382 2.36 -16.99 -12.23
CA LEU A 382 2.52 -17.66 -13.54
C LEU A 382 1.24 -17.45 -14.35
N LEU A 383 1.32 -16.67 -15.43
CA LEU A 383 0.16 -16.33 -16.27
C LEU A 383 -0.03 -17.26 -17.45
N GLN A 384 1.06 -17.78 -18.00
CA GLN A 384 1.05 -18.71 -19.14
C GLN A 384 2.22 -19.66 -19.05
N ASN A 385 2.01 -20.95 -19.44
CA ASN A 385 3.06 -21.98 -19.50
C ASN A 385 2.74 -23.01 -20.60
N LYS A 386 2.97 -22.63 -21.88
CA LYS A 386 2.74 -23.52 -23.02
C LYS A 386 3.70 -24.72 -23.00
N ASN A 387 3.18 -25.87 -23.30
CA ASN A 387 3.96 -27.12 -23.37
C ASN A 387 4.81 -27.42 -22.13
N ASN A 388 4.44 -26.87 -20.98
CA ASN A 388 5.17 -26.98 -19.72
C ASN A 388 6.67 -26.63 -19.88
N ILE A 389 6.97 -25.50 -20.56
CA ILE A 389 8.34 -25.01 -20.70
C ILE A 389 8.96 -24.71 -19.33
N LEU A 390 8.16 -24.24 -18.39
CA LEU A 390 8.53 -24.11 -16.98
C LEU A 390 8.04 -25.30 -16.15
N PRO A 391 8.81 -25.77 -15.14
CA PRO A 391 10.10 -25.24 -14.72
C PRO A 391 11.25 -25.65 -15.67
N LEU A 392 12.25 -24.77 -15.80
CA LEU A 392 13.47 -25.04 -16.56
C LEU A 392 14.35 -26.10 -15.88
N LYS A 393 15.12 -26.83 -16.69
CA LYS A 393 16.23 -27.63 -16.16
C LYS A 393 17.44 -26.72 -15.94
N ARG A 394 18.30 -27.05 -14.96
CA ARG A 394 19.48 -26.24 -14.63
C ARG A 394 20.53 -26.19 -15.73
N ASP A 395 20.59 -27.22 -16.59
CA ASP A 395 21.49 -27.32 -17.74
C ASP A 395 20.97 -26.66 -19.01
N THR A 396 19.70 -26.19 -19.02
CA THR A 396 19.12 -25.42 -20.13
C THR A 396 19.94 -24.16 -20.35
N LYS A 397 20.45 -23.96 -21.58
CA LYS A 397 21.16 -22.76 -21.95
C LYS A 397 20.16 -21.61 -22.12
N VAL A 398 20.27 -20.58 -21.29
CA VAL A 398 19.39 -19.41 -21.35
C VAL A 398 20.14 -18.15 -21.73
N ALA A 399 19.52 -17.29 -22.53
CA ALA A 399 19.93 -15.91 -22.66
C ALA A 399 18.96 -15.05 -21.85
N VAL A 400 19.48 -14.16 -20.99
CA VAL A 400 18.70 -13.26 -20.16
C VAL A 400 18.85 -11.85 -20.72
N ILE A 401 17.81 -11.35 -21.36
CA ILE A 401 17.84 -10.05 -22.03
C ILE A 401 16.65 -9.18 -21.66
N GLY A 402 16.74 -7.91 -21.96
CA GLY A 402 15.64 -6.95 -21.72
C GLY A 402 16.01 -5.84 -20.75
N PRO A 403 15.23 -4.75 -20.75
CA PRO A 403 15.56 -3.53 -20.01
C PRO A 403 15.62 -3.69 -18.49
N ASN A 404 14.84 -4.63 -17.94
CA ASN A 404 14.73 -4.86 -16.50
C ASN A 404 15.60 -6.03 -15.99
N ALA A 405 16.38 -6.69 -16.86
CA ALA A 405 17.11 -7.91 -16.51
C ALA A 405 18.13 -7.71 -15.37
N ASN A 406 18.83 -6.57 -15.38
CA ASN A 406 19.87 -6.25 -14.41
C ASN A 406 19.68 -4.87 -13.75
N ASP A 407 18.44 -4.46 -13.53
CA ASP A 407 18.09 -3.19 -12.87
C ASP A 407 17.65 -3.45 -11.43
N SER A 408 18.55 -3.20 -10.48
CA SER A 408 18.28 -3.35 -9.05
C SER A 408 17.31 -2.29 -8.52
N VAL A 409 17.36 -1.06 -9.06
CA VAL A 409 16.55 0.07 -8.60
C VAL A 409 15.08 -0.09 -9.01
N MET A 410 14.82 -0.59 -10.22
CA MET A 410 13.47 -0.92 -10.67
C MET A 410 12.76 -1.86 -9.67
N MET A 411 13.49 -2.80 -9.07
CA MET A 411 12.93 -3.80 -8.18
C MET A 411 12.43 -3.22 -6.84
N TRP A 412 12.89 -2.02 -6.46
CA TRP A 412 12.51 -1.42 -5.17
C TRP A 412 11.11 -0.77 -5.18
N GLY A 413 10.54 -0.44 -6.36
CA GLY A 413 9.28 0.31 -6.41
C GLY A 413 9.45 1.77 -5.96
N ASN A 414 8.33 2.45 -5.66
CA ASN A 414 8.33 3.78 -5.07
C ASN A 414 8.32 3.70 -3.52
N TYR A 415 8.56 4.81 -2.82
CA TYR A 415 8.55 4.89 -1.35
C TYR A 415 9.45 3.85 -0.66
N ASN A 416 10.59 3.52 -1.26
CA ASN A 416 11.53 2.51 -0.77
C ASN A 416 12.55 3.05 0.23
N GLY A 417 13.13 2.14 1.01
CA GLY A 417 14.43 2.29 1.66
C GLY A 417 15.55 1.71 0.79
N PHE A 418 16.76 1.61 1.33
CA PHE A 418 17.91 1.04 0.63
C PHE A 418 18.25 -0.33 1.24
N PRO A 419 18.09 -1.44 0.51
CA PRO A 419 18.49 -2.74 1.01
C PRO A 419 20.02 -2.85 1.10
N ARG A 420 20.54 -3.76 1.93
CA ARG A 420 21.98 -4.03 1.99
C ARG A 420 22.51 -4.61 0.68
N HIS A 421 21.70 -5.42 0.02
CA HIS A 421 21.95 -6.01 -1.30
C HIS A 421 20.60 -6.27 -1.99
N THR A 422 20.58 -6.11 -3.32
CA THR A 422 19.45 -6.51 -4.15
C THR A 422 19.92 -7.57 -5.12
N VAL A 423 19.32 -8.74 -5.06
CA VAL A 423 19.58 -9.77 -6.06
C VAL A 423 18.79 -9.42 -7.31
N THR A 424 19.47 -8.98 -8.38
CA THR A 424 18.82 -8.70 -9.66
C THR A 424 18.30 -9.97 -10.31
N ILE A 425 17.38 -9.83 -11.27
CA ILE A 425 16.83 -11.00 -11.98
C ILE A 425 17.93 -11.79 -12.69
N LEU A 426 18.88 -11.08 -13.31
CA LEU A 426 20.05 -11.70 -13.93
C LEU A 426 20.88 -12.48 -12.92
N GLU A 427 21.24 -11.89 -11.77
CA GLU A 427 22.02 -12.54 -10.71
C GLU A 427 21.32 -13.79 -10.18
N GLY A 428 20.01 -13.70 -9.92
CA GLY A 428 19.22 -14.85 -9.45
C GLY A 428 19.23 -16.02 -10.45
N ILE A 429 19.08 -15.72 -11.75
CA ILE A 429 19.14 -16.76 -12.80
C ILE A 429 20.54 -17.31 -12.96
N GLN A 430 21.59 -16.48 -12.92
CA GLN A 430 23.00 -16.93 -12.98
C GLN A 430 23.38 -17.86 -11.83
N ALA A 431 22.82 -17.61 -10.63
CA ALA A 431 23.08 -18.44 -9.47
C ALA A 431 22.48 -19.86 -9.59
N LYS A 432 21.50 -20.07 -10.48
CA LYS A 432 20.77 -21.35 -10.57
C LYS A 432 20.91 -22.08 -11.90
N GLY A 433 21.12 -21.36 -13.00
CA GLY A 433 21.05 -21.89 -14.34
C GLY A 433 22.27 -21.53 -15.20
N ARG A 434 22.27 -22.05 -16.44
CA ARG A 434 23.34 -21.82 -17.40
C ARG A 434 23.02 -20.64 -18.30
N VAL A 435 23.48 -19.45 -17.91
CA VAL A 435 23.37 -18.23 -18.73
C VAL A 435 24.47 -18.23 -19.79
N VAL A 436 24.10 -18.14 -21.08
CA VAL A 436 25.03 -18.13 -22.23
C VAL A 436 25.07 -16.78 -22.93
N GLY A 437 24.14 -15.86 -22.63
CA GLY A 437 24.09 -14.51 -23.16
C GLY A 437 23.33 -13.57 -22.24
N HIS A 438 23.75 -12.31 -22.20
CA HIS A 438 23.06 -11.24 -21.49
C HIS A 438 23.25 -9.89 -22.19
N MET A 439 22.19 -9.13 -22.33
CA MET A 439 22.21 -7.74 -22.77
C MET A 439 20.89 -7.02 -22.46
N LYS A 440 20.91 -5.69 -22.45
CA LYS A 440 19.70 -4.87 -22.28
C LYS A 440 18.70 -5.02 -23.43
N ALA A 441 19.18 -5.24 -24.66
CA ALA A 441 18.45 -5.48 -25.89
C ALA A 441 17.61 -4.28 -26.40
N CYS A 442 16.84 -3.59 -25.56
CA CYS A 442 16.06 -2.40 -25.93
C CYS A 442 15.83 -1.48 -24.73
N GLU A 443 15.34 -0.29 -24.97
CA GLU A 443 14.87 0.63 -23.93
C GLU A 443 13.51 0.16 -23.35
N LEU A 444 13.14 0.71 -22.20
CA LEU A 444 11.80 0.50 -21.60
C LEU A 444 10.69 1.01 -22.50
N VAL A 445 10.82 2.26 -22.95
CA VAL A 445 9.94 2.95 -23.88
C VAL A 445 10.83 3.69 -24.87
N GLN A 446 10.38 3.89 -26.09
CA GLN A 446 11.13 4.63 -27.10
C GLN A 446 11.52 6.02 -26.57
N ASN A 447 12.82 6.36 -26.60
CA ASN A 447 13.42 7.58 -26.07
C ASN A 447 13.37 7.74 -24.54
N SER A 448 13.11 6.67 -23.76
CA SER A 448 13.07 6.74 -22.29
C SER A 448 14.42 7.18 -21.71
N SER A 449 15.52 6.71 -22.25
CA SER A 449 16.88 7.12 -21.82
C SER A 449 17.09 8.64 -21.87
N ARG A 450 16.59 9.31 -22.91
CA ARG A 450 16.73 10.77 -23.05
C ARG A 450 15.88 11.54 -22.06
N THR A 451 14.70 11.04 -21.71
CA THR A 451 13.74 11.70 -20.83
C THR A 451 14.08 11.48 -19.36
N LEU A 452 14.60 10.32 -19.01
CA LEU A 452 15.04 10.00 -17.64
C LEU A 452 16.34 10.72 -17.25
N HIS A 453 17.14 11.18 -18.24
CA HIS A 453 18.36 12.01 -18.05
C HIS A 453 18.07 13.51 -18.02
N GLY A 454 16.99 13.92 -18.63
CA GLY A 454 16.65 15.32 -18.82
C GLY A 454 15.82 15.87 -17.67
N ASN A 455 16.41 16.10 -16.51
CA ASN A 455 15.85 17.05 -15.58
C ASN A 455 16.02 18.45 -16.16
N ASN A 456 14.99 18.96 -16.86
CA ASN A 456 14.97 20.26 -17.50
C ASN A 456 15.04 21.40 -16.48
N GLY A 457 16.14 21.52 -15.70
CA GLY A 457 16.48 22.71 -14.91
C GLY A 457 15.49 23.11 -13.80
N GLN A 458 14.59 22.22 -13.39
CA GLN A 458 13.73 22.47 -12.24
C GLN A 458 14.44 22.06 -10.95
N PRO A 459 14.34 22.86 -9.88
CA PRO A 459 14.89 22.44 -8.60
C PRO A 459 14.24 21.10 -8.20
N GLU A 460 15.11 20.12 -7.98
CA GLU A 460 14.72 18.86 -7.39
C GLU A 460 14.01 19.16 -6.08
N VAL A 461 12.81 18.63 -5.91
CA VAL A 461 12.26 18.50 -4.59
C VAL A 461 13.16 17.51 -3.89
N ASP A 462 13.94 17.99 -2.94
CA ASP A 462 14.84 17.17 -2.13
C ASP A 462 13.97 16.31 -1.20
N TYR A 463 13.52 15.17 -1.71
CA TYR A 463 12.92 14.11 -0.90
C TYR A 463 13.97 13.38 -0.05
N GLY A 464 15.12 14.03 0.16
CA GLY A 464 16.14 13.68 1.11
C GLY A 464 16.96 12.43 0.82
N HIS A 465 16.55 11.51 -0.05
CA HIS A 465 17.29 10.27 -0.32
C HIS A 465 16.90 9.55 -1.63
N ASP A 466 16.26 10.21 -2.57
CA ASP A 466 16.03 9.62 -3.90
C ASP A 466 17.29 9.68 -4.81
N GLU A 467 18.49 9.79 -4.23
CA GLU A 467 19.74 9.70 -5.00
C GLU A 467 19.83 8.41 -5.83
N ALA A 468 19.27 7.32 -5.35
CA ALA A 468 19.28 6.06 -6.09
C ALA A 468 18.36 6.07 -7.32
N LEU A 469 17.27 6.85 -7.32
CA LEU A 469 16.48 7.11 -8.53
C LEU A 469 17.20 8.06 -9.48
N ARG A 470 18.15 8.88 -8.99
CA ARG A 470 19.05 9.73 -9.78
C ARG A 470 20.25 8.97 -10.36
N ILE A 471 20.72 7.95 -9.69
CA ILE A 471 21.97 7.26 -10.03
C ILE A 471 21.61 6.01 -10.83
N ARG A 472 21.38 6.13 -12.03
CA ARG A 472 21.67 5.28 -13.20
C ARG A 472 20.66 5.54 -14.28
N THR A 473 21.05 6.43 -15.00
CA THR A 473 20.89 6.58 -16.43
C THR A 473 20.70 5.23 -17.09
N ASP A 474 19.50 5.05 -17.61
CA ASP A 474 19.32 4.09 -18.67
C ASP A 474 20.23 4.54 -19.82
N ASP A 475 21.43 3.97 -19.91
CA ASP A 475 22.30 4.21 -21.06
C ASP A 475 21.51 3.91 -22.32
N ALA A 476 21.49 4.87 -23.24
CA ALA A 476 20.84 4.69 -24.53
C ALA A 476 21.39 3.42 -25.16
N THR A 477 20.53 2.46 -25.47
CA THR A 477 20.95 1.26 -26.18
C THR A 477 20.92 1.55 -27.68
N ASN A 478 22.07 1.70 -28.28
CA ASN A 478 22.24 1.65 -29.75
C ASN A 478 22.33 0.20 -30.25
N THR A 479 21.73 -0.75 -29.51
CA THR A 479 21.80 -2.18 -29.82
C THR A 479 21.04 -2.48 -31.10
N THR A 480 21.73 -3.11 -32.05
CA THR A 480 21.14 -3.57 -33.31
C THR A 480 20.46 -4.94 -33.16
N ASN A 481 19.50 -5.25 -34.01
CA ASN A 481 18.86 -6.57 -34.03
C ASN A 481 19.90 -7.69 -34.28
N SER A 482 20.97 -7.45 -35.02
CA SER A 482 22.05 -8.41 -35.25
C SER A 482 22.78 -8.74 -33.96
N GLU A 483 23.15 -7.74 -33.16
CA GLU A 483 23.79 -7.98 -31.84
C GLU A 483 22.93 -8.72 -30.88
N VAL A 484 21.60 -8.45 -30.87
CA VAL A 484 20.63 -9.23 -30.08
C VAL A 484 20.62 -10.70 -30.53
N MET A 485 20.54 -10.94 -31.84
CA MET A 485 20.53 -12.30 -32.37
C MET A 485 21.85 -13.03 -32.13
N ASP A 486 22.99 -12.34 -32.14
CA ASP A 486 24.27 -12.92 -31.75
C ASP A 486 24.32 -13.29 -30.27
N CYS A 487 23.79 -12.43 -29.39
CA CYS A 487 23.70 -12.71 -27.95
C CYS A 487 22.83 -13.94 -27.63
N VAL A 488 21.74 -14.15 -28.35
CA VAL A 488 20.82 -15.27 -28.10
C VAL A 488 21.09 -16.50 -28.96
N ARG A 489 22.17 -16.51 -29.78
CA ARG A 489 22.45 -17.56 -30.77
C ARG A 489 22.45 -18.96 -30.15
N ASP A 490 23.23 -19.14 -29.08
CA ASP A 490 23.48 -20.44 -28.44
C ASP A 490 22.46 -20.80 -27.35
N ALA A 491 21.47 -19.96 -27.14
CA ALA A 491 20.44 -20.17 -26.13
C ALA A 491 19.32 -21.10 -26.63
N ASP A 492 18.96 -22.08 -25.80
CA ASP A 492 17.78 -22.95 -25.98
C ASP A 492 16.48 -22.19 -25.68
N VAL A 493 16.55 -21.22 -24.75
CA VAL A 493 15.45 -20.39 -24.29
C VAL A 493 15.94 -18.96 -24.07
N VAL A 494 15.15 -17.99 -24.48
CA VAL A 494 15.35 -16.57 -24.16
C VAL A 494 14.43 -16.17 -23.01
N ILE A 495 14.99 -15.69 -21.92
CA ILE A 495 14.25 -15.04 -20.83
C ILE A 495 14.31 -13.55 -21.10
N PHE A 496 13.20 -12.99 -21.58
CA PHE A 496 13.05 -11.54 -21.81
C PHE A 496 12.43 -10.89 -20.57
N VAL A 497 13.19 -10.02 -19.92
CA VAL A 497 12.77 -9.29 -18.71
C VAL A 497 12.42 -7.87 -19.07
N GLY A 498 11.13 -7.57 -19.09
CA GLY A 498 10.62 -6.29 -19.54
C GLY A 498 9.40 -5.83 -18.73
N GLY A 499 8.49 -5.13 -19.37
CA GLY A 499 7.34 -4.50 -18.74
C GLY A 499 7.53 -2.99 -18.63
N ILE A 500 7.27 -2.44 -17.45
CA ILE A 500 7.46 -1.03 -17.14
C ILE A 500 8.35 -0.84 -15.91
N SER A 501 8.40 0.35 -15.33
CA SER A 501 9.29 0.67 -14.21
C SER A 501 8.65 1.72 -13.31
N PRO A 502 8.95 1.75 -12.00
CA PRO A 502 8.54 2.84 -11.11
C PRO A 502 9.11 4.22 -11.53
N ARG A 503 10.03 4.25 -12.49
CA ARG A 503 10.46 5.49 -13.14
C ARG A 503 9.48 6.03 -14.18
N LEU A 504 8.47 5.25 -14.57
CA LEU A 504 7.47 5.60 -15.58
C LEU A 504 6.07 5.76 -14.98
N GLU A 505 5.78 5.06 -13.88
CA GLU A 505 4.50 5.15 -13.17
C GLU A 505 4.73 5.52 -11.71
N GLY A 506 3.91 6.41 -11.15
CA GLY A 506 4.03 6.88 -9.77
C GLY A 506 3.34 8.22 -9.54
N GLU A 507 3.66 8.84 -8.42
CA GLU A 507 3.05 10.07 -7.94
C GLU A 507 3.62 11.31 -8.64
N GLU A 508 2.77 12.12 -9.28
CA GLU A 508 3.09 13.44 -9.86
C GLU A 508 4.40 13.52 -10.67
N MET A 509 4.70 12.50 -11.42
CA MET A 509 5.93 12.44 -12.17
C MET A 509 5.91 13.42 -13.35
N ARG A 510 7.03 14.09 -13.61
CA ARG A 510 7.19 14.99 -14.77
C ARG A 510 7.58 14.21 -16.03
N ILE A 511 6.76 13.21 -16.39
CA ILE A 511 7.00 12.34 -17.54
C ILE A 511 5.92 12.57 -18.59
N THR A 512 6.36 12.69 -19.85
CA THR A 512 5.54 12.66 -21.03
C THR A 512 6.26 11.81 -22.08
N LEU A 513 5.87 10.55 -22.17
CA LEU A 513 6.39 9.54 -23.10
C LEU A 513 5.22 8.81 -23.76
N PRO A 514 5.43 8.11 -24.89
CA PRO A 514 4.39 7.27 -25.47
C PRO A 514 3.82 6.29 -24.44
N GLY A 515 2.52 6.40 -24.18
CA GLY A 515 1.81 5.58 -23.18
C GLY A 515 1.87 6.09 -21.74
N PHE A 516 2.54 7.23 -21.42
CA PHE A 516 2.71 7.76 -20.07
C PHE A 516 2.55 9.28 -20.01
N ARG A 517 1.90 9.76 -18.94
CA ARG A 517 1.73 11.20 -18.66
C ARG A 517 1.58 11.45 -17.16
N GLY A 518 2.44 12.30 -16.59
CA GLY A 518 2.28 12.81 -15.22
C GLY A 518 2.42 11.75 -14.11
N GLY A 519 3.00 10.59 -14.43
CA GLY A 519 3.07 9.43 -13.55
C GLY A 519 2.00 8.37 -13.84
N ASP A 520 0.93 8.73 -14.57
CA ASP A 520 -0.10 7.79 -15.01
C ASP A 520 0.20 7.20 -16.39
N ARG A 521 -0.50 6.13 -16.71
CA ARG A 521 -0.49 5.54 -18.05
C ARG A 521 -1.64 6.11 -18.90
N THR A 522 -1.34 6.42 -20.16
CA THR A 522 -2.36 6.76 -21.17
C THR A 522 -2.72 5.54 -22.03
N SER A 523 -1.86 4.53 -22.03
CA SER A 523 -2.07 3.22 -22.67
C SER A 523 -1.57 2.12 -21.74
N ILE A 524 -2.31 1.02 -21.61
CA ILE A 524 -1.91 -0.15 -20.79
C ILE A 524 -1.19 -1.22 -21.59
N GLU A 525 -0.99 -1.05 -22.88
CA GLU A 525 -0.23 -1.95 -23.74
C GLU A 525 1.23 -2.04 -23.31
N LEU A 526 1.88 -3.17 -23.59
CA LEU A 526 3.33 -3.27 -23.48
C LEU A 526 3.96 -2.27 -24.46
N PRO A 527 4.98 -1.49 -24.07
CA PRO A 527 5.65 -0.55 -24.98
C PRO A 527 6.11 -1.20 -26.28
N ASP A 528 5.83 -0.54 -27.41
CA ASP A 528 6.01 -1.11 -28.76
C ASP A 528 7.46 -1.58 -29.02
N ILE A 529 8.45 -0.88 -28.47
CA ILE A 529 9.86 -1.26 -28.63
C ILE A 529 10.13 -2.67 -28.05
N GLN A 530 9.52 -3.01 -26.93
CA GLN A 530 9.63 -4.35 -26.31
C GLN A 530 8.79 -5.37 -27.07
N ARG A 531 7.57 -5.01 -27.48
CA ARG A 531 6.69 -5.86 -28.28
C ARG A 531 7.32 -6.28 -29.60
N ASN A 532 7.95 -5.32 -30.30
CA ASN A 532 8.67 -5.56 -31.56
C ASN A 532 9.89 -6.48 -31.35
N MET A 533 10.61 -6.32 -30.24
CA MET A 533 11.73 -7.19 -29.88
C MET A 533 11.26 -8.63 -29.63
N LEU A 534 10.20 -8.82 -28.85
CA LEU A 534 9.60 -10.15 -28.61
C LEU A 534 9.14 -10.80 -29.91
N LYS A 535 8.51 -10.03 -30.81
CA LYS A 535 8.09 -10.51 -32.13
C LYS A 535 9.27 -10.93 -32.99
N MET A 536 10.34 -10.14 -33.04
CA MET A 536 11.57 -10.47 -33.79
C MET A 536 12.18 -11.79 -33.32
N LEU A 537 12.29 -11.99 -31.99
CA LEU A 537 12.82 -13.21 -31.42
C LEU A 537 11.93 -14.44 -31.75
N HIS A 538 10.61 -14.25 -31.68
CA HIS A 538 9.65 -15.30 -32.04
C HIS A 538 9.76 -15.69 -33.52
N ASP A 539 9.79 -14.68 -34.41
CA ASP A 539 9.90 -14.91 -35.87
C ASP A 539 11.23 -15.60 -36.24
N ALA A 540 12.27 -15.38 -35.43
CA ALA A 540 13.54 -16.10 -35.54
C ALA A 540 13.50 -17.53 -34.91
N GLY A 541 12.35 -18.00 -34.47
CA GLY A 541 12.15 -19.35 -33.92
C GLY A 541 12.68 -19.56 -32.49
N LYS A 542 12.94 -18.49 -31.73
CA LYS A 542 13.37 -18.61 -30.33
C LYS A 542 12.20 -18.94 -29.41
N ARG A 543 12.44 -19.83 -28.44
CA ARG A 543 11.50 -20.06 -27.33
C ARG A 543 11.65 -18.95 -26.31
N ILE A 544 10.54 -18.34 -25.88
CA ILE A 544 10.56 -17.12 -25.09
C ILE A 544 9.79 -17.30 -23.78
N ILE A 545 10.45 -16.99 -22.67
CA ILE A 545 9.82 -16.75 -21.36
C ILE A 545 9.82 -15.23 -21.15
N PHE A 546 8.64 -14.61 -21.11
CA PHE A 546 8.49 -13.20 -20.81
C PHE A 546 8.25 -13.00 -19.31
N VAL A 547 9.14 -12.25 -18.67
CA VAL A 547 9.03 -11.81 -17.28
C VAL A 547 8.54 -10.35 -17.31
N ASN A 548 7.29 -10.14 -16.93
CA ASN A 548 6.69 -8.82 -16.85
C ASN A 548 6.91 -8.21 -15.48
N CYS A 549 7.67 -7.11 -15.42
CA CYS A 549 7.85 -6.28 -14.24
C CYS A 549 6.94 -5.05 -14.36
N SER A 550 5.98 -4.89 -13.47
CA SER A 550 5.05 -3.76 -13.47
C SER A 550 4.34 -3.64 -12.12
N GLY A 551 3.96 -2.41 -11.75
CA GLY A 551 3.09 -2.18 -10.59
C GLY A 551 1.60 -2.21 -10.92
N SER A 552 1.25 -2.38 -12.22
CA SER A 552 -0.12 -2.34 -12.75
C SER A 552 -0.33 -3.43 -13.79
N ALA A 553 -1.59 -3.64 -14.22
CA ALA A 553 -1.89 -4.57 -15.31
C ALA A 553 -1.35 -4.05 -16.65
N VAL A 554 -0.71 -4.93 -17.42
CA VAL A 554 -0.24 -4.69 -18.79
C VAL A 554 -1.06 -5.54 -19.76
N ALA A 555 -1.54 -4.96 -20.84
CA ALA A 555 -2.26 -5.68 -21.89
C ALA A 555 -1.28 -6.46 -22.75
N LEU A 556 -1.33 -7.79 -22.65
CA LEU A 556 -0.37 -8.73 -23.22
C LEU A 556 -0.97 -9.69 -24.25
N VAL A 557 -2.02 -9.29 -24.96
CA VAL A 557 -2.68 -10.20 -25.94
C VAL A 557 -1.70 -10.67 -27.04
N PRO A 558 -0.90 -9.81 -27.69
CA PRO A 558 0.10 -10.28 -28.66
C PRO A 558 1.15 -11.19 -28.02
N GLU A 559 1.58 -10.90 -26.80
CA GLU A 559 2.60 -11.66 -26.09
C GLU A 559 2.13 -13.07 -25.72
N THR A 560 0.81 -13.27 -25.55
CA THR A 560 0.28 -14.63 -25.40
C THR A 560 0.49 -15.50 -26.63
N GLN A 561 0.71 -14.93 -27.80
CA GLN A 561 1.00 -15.68 -29.04
C GLN A 561 2.51 -15.90 -29.24
N THR A 562 3.31 -14.87 -28.97
CA THR A 562 4.74 -14.87 -29.25
C THR A 562 5.58 -15.52 -28.14
N CYS A 563 5.08 -15.61 -26.92
CA CYS A 563 5.83 -16.18 -25.78
C CYS A 563 5.32 -17.59 -25.40
N ASP A 564 6.23 -18.46 -24.98
CA ASP A 564 5.92 -19.80 -24.47
C ASP A 564 5.44 -19.75 -23.02
N ALA A 565 6.05 -18.89 -22.19
CA ALA A 565 5.58 -18.61 -20.84
C ALA A 565 5.55 -17.11 -20.56
N ILE A 566 4.64 -16.70 -19.66
CA ILE A 566 4.51 -15.33 -19.17
C ILE A 566 4.42 -15.38 -17.65
N VAL A 567 5.29 -14.63 -16.99
CA VAL A 567 5.39 -14.51 -15.53
C VAL A 567 5.23 -13.07 -15.12
N GLN A 568 4.32 -12.77 -14.22
CA GLN A 568 4.19 -11.46 -13.56
C GLN A 568 5.07 -11.46 -12.32
N ALA A 569 6.12 -10.64 -12.33
CA ALA A 569 7.10 -10.57 -11.26
C ALA A 569 6.95 -9.34 -10.35
N TRP A 570 6.09 -8.38 -10.73
CA TRP A 570 5.91 -7.10 -10.04
C TRP A 570 7.23 -6.31 -9.95
N TYR A 571 7.38 -5.45 -8.94
CA TYR A 571 8.67 -4.95 -8.45
C TYR A 571 8.97 -5.73 -7.18
N GLY A 572 9.87 -6.71 -7.29
CA GLY A 572 9.98 -7.83 -6.35
C GLY A 572 10.75 -7.55 -5.05
N GLY A 573 11.17 -6.29 -4.80
CA GLY A 573 11.97 -5.96 -3.63
C GLY A 573 13.42 -6.51 -3.71
N GLU A 574 14.11 -6.52 -2.58
CA GLU A 574 15.53 -6.90 -2.49
C GLU A 574 15.83 -8.34 -2.89
N ALA A 575 14.87 -9.24 -2.71
CA ALA A 575 15.01 -10.67 -2.97
C ALA A 575 14.29 -11.15 -4.24
N GLY A 576 13.74 -10.22 -5.06
CA GLY A 576 12.90 -10.56 -6.21
C GLY A 576 13.60 -11.41 -7.26
N GLY A 577 14.90 -11.20 -7.52
CA GLY A 577 15.67 -11.98 -8.48
C GLY A 577 15.90 -13.43 -8.03
N GLU A 578 16.21 -13.64 -6.75
CA GLU A 578 16.32 -14.97 -6.15
C GLU A 578 14.98 -15.71 -6.21
N ALA A 579 13.91 -15.04 -5.78
CA ALA A 579 12.55 -15.59 -5.78
C ALA A 579 12.09 -15.98 -7.19
N LEU A 580 12.35 -15.15 -8.19
CA LEU A 580 12.01 -15.46 -9.58
C LEU A 580 12.79 -16.67 -10.09
N ALA A 581 14.09 -16.75 -9.80
CA ALA A 581 14.90 -17.90 -10.18
C ALA A 581 14.39 -19.20 -9.53
N ASP A 582 13.97 -19.15 -8.26
CA ASP A 582 13.36 -20.30 -7.58
C ASP A 582 12.10 -20.79 -8.30
N VAL A 583 11.27 -19.88 -8.77
CA VAL A 583 10.09 -20.21 -9.57
C VAL A 583 10.50 -20.77 -10.93
N LEU A 584 11.36 -20.08 -11.69
CA LEU A 584 11.72 -20.49 -13.05
C LEU A 584 12.37 -21.89 -13.10
N TYR A 585 13.17 -22.25 -12.09
CA TYR A 585 13.83 -23.56 -12.01
C TYR A 585 13.08 -24.59 -11.15
N GLY A 586 11.91 -24.23 -10.60
CA GLY A 586 11.01 -25.13 -9.90
C GLY A 586 11.44 -25.51 -8.48
N ASP A 587 12.32 -24.74 -7.86
CA ASP A 587 12.64 -24.84 -6.43
C ASP A 587 11.44 -24.37 -5.59
N PHE A 588 10.66 -23.44 -6.14
CA PHE A 588 9.40 -22.98 -5.58
C PHE A 588 8.27 -23.18 -6.59
N ASN A 589 7.12 -23.70 -6.14
CA ASN A 589 5.94 -23.83 -6.97
C ASN A 589 5.18 -22.47 -7.01
N PRO A 590 4.89 -21.86 -8.17
CA PRO A 590 4.17 -20.59 -8.21
C PRO A 590 2.77 -20.75 -7.62
N ILE A 591 2.45 -19.90 -6.64
CA ILE A 591 1.18 -19.88 -5.91
C ILE A 591 0.54 -18.50 -5.86
N GLY A 592 1.22 -17.47 -6.37
CA GLY A 592 0.70 -16.12 -6.46
C GLY A 592 -0.57 -16.05 -7.29
N ARG A 593 -1.46 -15.13 -6.96
CA ARG A 593 -2.72 -14.88 -7.65
C ARG A 593 -2.89 -13.38 -7.93
N LEU A 594 -3.40 -13.04 -9.11
CA LEU A 594 -3.60 -11.64 -9.50
C LEU A 594 -4.53 -10.91 -8.53
N PRO A 595 -4.10 -9.78 -7.92
CA PRO A 595 -4.97 -8.93 -7.12
C PRO A 595 -5.76 -7.91 -7.97
N ILE A 596 -5.59 -7.96 -9.29
CA ILE A 596 -6.22 -7.07 -10.27
C ILE A 596 -6.56 -7.85 -11.54
N THR A 597 -7.55 -7.35 -12.27
CA THR A 597 -7.92 -7.83 -13.60
C THR A 597 -6.89 -7.38 -14.64
N PHE A 598 -6.43 -8.29 -15.48
CA PHE A 598 -5.59 -7.96 -16.65
C PHE A 598 -6.49 -7.83 -17.89
N TYR A 599 -6.62 -6.61 -18.35
CA TYR A 599 -7.44 -6.26 -19.51
C TYR A 599 -6.76 -6.68 -20.83
N ARG A 600 -7.54 -6.77 -21.90
CA ARG A 600 -7.03 -7.14 -23.23
C ARG A 600 -6.39 -5.97 -23.97
N SER A 601 -6.93 -4.76 -23.75
CA SER A 601 -6.44 -3.50 -24.34
C SER A 601 -6.97 -2.31 -23.53
N THR A 602 -6.41 -1.14 -23.78
CA THR A 602 -6.88 0.15 -23.25
C THR A 602 -8.35 0.41 -23.62
N ASP A 603 -8.81 -0.06 -24.79
CA ASP A 603 -10.19 0.15 -25.26
C ASP A 603 -11.25 -0.54 -24.40
N GLN A 604 -10.87 -1.48 -23.54
CA GLN A 604 -11.79 -2.09 -22.57
C GLN A 604 -12.08 -1.19 -21.37
N LEU A 605 -11.29 -0.12 -21.18
CA LEU A 605 -11.39 0.74 -20.01
C LEU A 605 -12.39 1.87 -20.24
N PRO A 606 -13.31 2.12 -19.28
CA PRO A 606 -14.13 3.32 -19.28
C PRO A 606 -13.31 4.61 -19.18
N ASP A 607 -13.98 5.75 -19.27
CA ASP A 607 -13.34 7.06 -19.07
C ASP A 607 -12.58 7.10 -17.74
N TYR A 608 -11.33 7.51 -17.79
CA TYR A 608 -10.45 7.49 -16.62
C TYR A 608 -10.92 8.42 -15.49
N GLU A 609 -11.52 9.55 -15.82
CA GLU A 609 -12.02 10.51 -14.83
C GLU A 609 -13.38 10.10 -14.22
N SER A 610 -14.09 9.12 -14.82
CA SER A 610 -15.29 8.57 -14.21
C SER A 610 -14.94 7.59 -13.08
N TYR A 611 -15.54 7.79 -11.92
CA TYR A 611 -15.36 6.92 -10.75
C TYR A 611 -16.48 5.88 -10.58
N GLU A 612 -17.46 5.88 -11.47
CA GLU A 612 -18.47 4.82 -11.50
C GLU A 612 -17.82 3.45 -11.75
N MET A 613 -18.25 2.45 -10.99
CA MET A 613 -17.70 1.10 -11.12
C MET A 613 -18.24 0.32 -12.33
N LYS A 614 -19.28 0.82 -13.00
CA LYS A 614 -19.85 0.18 -14.18
C LYS A 614 -18.78 -0.04 -15.26
N GLY A 615 -18.68 -1.30 -15.74
CA GLY A 615 -17.70 -1.70 -16.75
C GLY A 615 -16.26 -1.88 -16.24
N ARG A 616 -16.01 -1.73 -14.94
CA ARG A 616 -14.68 -1.84 -14.33
C ARG A 616 -14.53 -3.11 -13.51
N THR A 617 -13.31 -3.58 -13.39
CA THR A 617 -12.89 -4.70 -12.54
C THR A 617 -13.66 -5.99 -12.81
N TYR A 618 -13.26 -7.11 -12.23
CA TYR A 618 -13.97 -8.38 -12.36
C TYR A 618 -15.43 -8.32 -11.86
N ARG A 619 -15.76 -7.32 -11.03
CA ARG A 619 -17.07 -7.16 -10.41
C ARG A 619 -18.12 -6.69 -11.41
N TYR A 620 -17.78 -5.74 -12.26
CA TYR A 620 -18.74 -5.05 -13.14
C TYR A 620 -18.43 -5.14 -14.64
N MET A 621 -17.32 -5.76 -15.05
CA MET A 621 -17.02 -6.01 -16.46
C MET A 621 -18.02 -6.96 -17.08
N THR A 622 -18.41 -6.67 -18.33
CA THR A 622 -19.23 -7.55 -19.16
C THR A 622 -18.41 -8.31 -20.19
N ALA A 623 -17.35 -7.69 -20.72
CA ALA A 623 -16.42 -8.32 -21.66
C ALA A 623 -15.36 -9.14 -20.88
N ALA A 624 -14.97 -10.30 -21.46
CA ALA A 624 -13.92 -11.12 -20.86
C ALA A 624 -12.56 -10.40 -20.88
N PRO A 625 -11.84 -10.34 -19.76
CA PRO A 625 -10.46 -9.82 -19.71
C PRO A 625 -9.49 -10.79 -20.35
N LEU A 626 -8.20 -10.47 -20.34
CA LEU A 626 -7.12 -11.39 -20.67
C LEU A 626 -6.94 -12.42 -19.56
N TRP A 627 -6.77 -11.95 -18.31
CA TRP A 627 -6.78 -12.79 -17.11
C TRP A 627 -7.65 -12.15 -16.03
N TYR A 628 -8.46 -12.97 -15.40
CA TYR A 628 -9.37 -12.53 -14.34
C TYR A 628 -8.63 -12.26 -13.03
N PHE A 629 -9.19 -11.40 -12.20
CA PHE A 629 -8.84 -11.27 -10.79
C PHE A 629 -8.76 -12.66 -10.10
N GLY A 630 -7.76 -12.86 -9.26
CA GLY A 630 -7.52 -14.13 -8.58
C GLY A 630 -6.81 -15.21 -9.41
N TYR A 631 -6.57 -14.96 -10.71
CA TYR A 631 -5.94 -15.93 -11.60
C TYR A 631 -4.45 -16.12 -11.31
N GLY A 632 -3.96 -17.36 -11.48
CA GLY A 632 -2.57 -17.76 -11.48
C GLY A 632 -2.44 -19.25 -11.67
N LEU A 633 -1.45 -19.67 -12.47
CA LEU A 633 -1.12 -21.07 -12.71
C LEU A 633 -0.14 -21.60 -11.64
N SER A 634 -0.11 -22.90 -11.50
CA SER A 634 0.85 -23.64 -10.67
C SER A 634 1.49 -24.75 -11.51
N TYR A 635 2.61 -25.33 -11.06
CA TYR A 635 3.21 -26.52 -11.68
C TYR A 635 2.44 -27.82 -11.36
N THR A 636 1.28 -27.67 -10.73
CA THR A 636 0.36 -28.77 -10.46
C THR A 636 -1.08 -28.33 -10.72
N ASN A 637 -1.99 -29.27 -10.83
CA ASN A 637 -3.39 -28.99 -11.11
C ASN A 637 -4.26 -29.43 -9.93
N VAL A 638 -5.04 -28.49 -9.38
CA VAL A 638 -6.01 -28.73 -8.32
C VAL A 638 -7.42 -28.64 -8.90
N THR A 639 -8.23 -29.66 -8.67
CA THR A 639 -9.64 -29.67 -9.07
C THR A 639 -10.55 -29.47 -7.88
N TYR A 640 -11.65 -28.75 -8.11
CA TYR A 640 -12.66 -28.40 -7.11
C TYR A 640 -13.88 -29.30 -7.21
N GLY A 641 -14.33 -29.84 -6.08
CA GLY A 641 -15.61 -30.53 -5.96
C GLY A 641 -16.79 -29.57 -5.84
N THR A 642 -17.99 -30.11 -5.65
CA THR A 642 -19.19 -29.30 -5.41
C THR A 642 -19.14 -28.68 -4.02
N PRO A 643 -19.30 -27.35 -3.85
CA PRO A 643 -19.33 -26.73 -2.54
C PRO A 643 -20.63 -27.03 -1.79
N THR A 644 -20.56 -26.95 -0.46
CA THR A 644 -21.71 -27.05 0.44
C THR A 644 -21.67 -25.89 1.44
N TYR A 645 -22.85 -25.38 1.84
CA TYR A 645 -22.94 -24.31 2.83
C TYR A 645 -23.81 -24.77 4.00
N THR A 646 -23.24 -24.80 5.20
CA THR A 646 -23.92 -25.22 6.42
C THR A 646 -23.32 -24.47 7.62
N ASN A 647 -24.17 -23.96 8.52
CA ASN A 647 -23.73 -23.28 9.74
C ASN A 647 -22.66 -22.21 9.50
N SER A 648 -22.95 -21.28 8.59
CA SER A 648 -22.01 -20.19 8.20
C SER A 648 -20.64 -20.66 7.73
N THR A 649 -20.54 -21.89 7.21
CA THR A 649 -19.31 -22.46 6.67
C THR A 649 -19.54 -22.97 5.25
N ILE A 650 -18.74 -22.46 4.30
CA ILE A 650 -18.62 -23.02 2.95
C ILE A 650 -17.52 -24.09 2.97
N SER A 651 -17.82 -25.25 2.43
CA SER A 651 -16.89 -26.38 2.35
C SER A 651 -16.77 -26.89 0.93
N VAL A 652 -15.55 -27.14 0.47
CA VAL A 652 -15.25 -27.70 -0.85
C VAL A 652 -14.10 -28.70 -0.77
N SER A 653 -14.17 -29.79 -1.55
CA SER A 653 -13.05 -30.71 -1.68
C SER A 653 -12.10 -30.22 -2.78
N LEU A 654 -10.79 -30.29 -2.48
CA LEU A 654 -9.70 -29.98 -3.41
C LEU A 654 -8.91 -31.24 -3.68
N THR A 655 -8.63 -31.54 -4.93
CA THR A 655 -7.83 -32.72 -5.32
C THR A 655 -6.66 -32.28 -6.18
N ASN A 656 -5.44 -32.47 -5.66
CA ASN A 656 -4.22 -32.25 -6.41
C ASN A 656 -3.91 -33.51 -7.23
N LYS A 657 -4.01 -33.41 -8.55
CA LYS A 657 -3.74 -34.52 -9.48
C LYS A 657 -2.27 -34.64 -9.90
N GLY A 658 -1.45 -33.67 -9.50
CA GLY A 658 -0.04 -33.61 -9.88
C GLY A 658 0.89 -34.28 -8.91
N LYS A 659 2.19 -34.21 -9.24
CA LYS A 659 3.30 -34.84 -8.47
C LYS A 659 3.97 -33.89 -7.48
N ARG A 660 3.57 -32.60 -7.45
CA ARG A 660 4.11 -31.56 -6.55
C ARG A 660 3.04 -31.13 -5.56
N PRO A 661 3.39 -30.87 -4.29
CA PRO A 661 2.47 -30.21 -3.38
C PRO A 661 2.23 -28.76 -3.83
N THR A 662 1.14 -28.16 -3.39
CA THR A 662 0.83 -26.74 -3.63
C THR A 662 0.01 -26.19 -2.49
N ASP A 663 0.09 -24.87 -2.31
CA ASP A 663 -0.91 -24.10 -1.56
C ASP A 663 -1.92 -23.54 -2.56
N GLU A 664 -3.17 -23.92 -2.40
CA GLU A 664 -4.26 -23.45 -3.24
C GLU A 664 -5.02 -22.32 -2.55
N THR A 665 -5.21 -21.19 -3.24
CA THR A 665 -6.00 -20.08 -2.77
C THR A 665 -7.46 -20.27 -3.17
N VAL A 666 -8.26 -20.80 -2.25
CA VAL A 666 -9.70 -20.98 -2.45
C VAL A 666 -10.41 -19.66 -2.27
N GLN A 667 -11.11 -19.20 -3.31
CA GLN A 667 -11.78 -17.91 -3.35
C GLN A 667 -13.30 -18.12 -3.34
N VAL A 668 -14.01 -17.33 -2.52
CA VAL A 668 -15.48 -17.41 -2.36
C VAL A 668 -16.08 -16.09 -2.79
N TYR A 669 -16.91 -16.14 -3.81
CA TYR A 669 -17.62 -15.00 -4.37
C TYR A 669 -19.11 -15.11 -4.11
N ILE A 670 -19.80 -13.97 -3.95
CA ILE A 670 -21.24 -13.90 -3.81
C ILE A 670 -21.82 -12.95 -4.85
N ARG A 671 -22.97 -13.33 -5.38
CA ARG A 671 -23.86 -12.47 -6.15
C ARG A 671 -25.23 -12.48 -5.48
N LYS A 672 -25.84 -11.31 -5.33
CA LYS A 672 -27.24 -11.20 -4.94
C LYS A 672 -28.09 -11.43 -6.21
N ASP A 673 -28.98 -12.41 -6.16
CA ASP A 673 -29.87 -12.70 -7.30
C ASP A 673 -30.95 -11.60 -7.42
N ASN A 674 -31.42 -11.34 -8.64
CA ASN A 674 -32.37 -10.28 -8.95
C ASN A 674 -31.87 -8.85 -8.63
N ASP A 675 -30.56 -8.60 -8.77
CA ASP A 675 -29.95 -7.28 -8.64
C ASP A 675 -29.22 -6.92 -9.95
N PRO A 676 -29.93 -6.42 -10.98
CA PRO A 676 -29.36 -6.19 -12.30
C PRO A 676 -28.32 -5.07 -12.35
N SER A 677 -28.32 -4.15 -11.39
CA SER A 677 -27.33 -3.08 -11.25
C SER A 677 -26.18 -3.44 -10.31
N GLY A 678 -26.27 -4.59 -9.62
CA GLY A 678 -25.26 -5.06 -8.71
C GLY A 678 -24.07 -5.72 -9.43
N PRO A 679 -23.01 -6.02 -8.68
CA PRO A 679 -21.84 -6.71 -9.22
C PRO A 679 -22.19 -8.12 -9.68
N SER A 680 -21.58 -8.58 -10.77
CA SER A 680 -21.76 -9.95 -11.27
C SER A 680 -21.28 -11.01 -10.26
N ARG A 681 -20.31 -10.65 -9.43
CA ARG A 681 -19.76 -11.39 -8.28
C ARG A 681 -18.86 -10.47 -7.46
N THR A 682 -18.76 -10.73 -6.16
CA THR A 682 -17.93 -9.98 -5.22
C THR A 682 -17.22 -10.97 -4.30
N LEU A 683 -15.91 -10.86 -4.13
CA LEU A 683 -15.14 -11.65 -3.17
C LEU A 683 -15.64 -11.38 -1.76
N ARG A 684 -15.91 -12.43 -0.99
CA ARG A 684 -16.40 -12.33 0.39
C ARG A 684 -15.62 -13.19 1.38
N ALA A 685 -14.79 -14.11 0.88
CA ALA A 685 -13.84 -14.85 1.68
C ALA A 685 -12.77 -15.47 0.78
N TYR A 686 -11.62 -15.78 1.36
CA TYR A 686 -10.60 -16.63 0.76
C TYR A 686 -9.86 -17.42 1.84
N LYS A 687 -9.19 -18.49 1.40
CA LYS A 687 -8.33 -19.28 2.29
C LYS A 687 -7.25 -19.98 1.49
N ARG A 688 -6.01 -19.90 1.96
CA ARG A 688 -4.93 -20.75 1.46
C ARG A 688 -4.99 -22.11 2.12
N VAL A 689 -4.87 -23.16 1.32
CA VAL A 689 -5.01 -24.55 1.74
C VAL A 689 -3.88 -25.38 1.15
N ALA A 690 -3.06 -25.98 2.00
CA ALA A 690 -2.02 -26.92 1.56
C ALA A 690 -2.67 -28.18 0.99
N VAL A 691 -2.34 -28.53 -0.26
CA VAL A 691 -2.84 -29.74 -0.96
C VAL A 691 -1.66 -30.60 -1.38
N PRO A 692 -1.36 -31.67 -0.61
CA PRO A 692 -0.25 -32.56 -0.92
C PRO A 692 -0.42 -33.24 -2.29
N ALA A 693 0.72 -33.61 -2.91
CA ALA A 693 0.75 -34.27 -4.21
C ALA A 693 -0.11 -35.53 -4.23
N GLY A 694 -0.98 -35.69 -5.23
CA GLY A 694 -1.86 -36.85 -5.39
C GLY A 694 -2.92 -37.03 -4.30
N LYS A 695 -3.19 -36.00 -3.47
CA LYS A 695 -4.14 -36.12 -2.35
C LYS A 695 -5.35 -35.22 -2.55
N SER A 696 -6.42 -35.55 -1.82
CA SER A 696 -7.60 -34.72 -1.65
C SER A 696 -7.66 -34.19 -0.23
N VAL A 697 -8.03 -32.92 -0.08
CA VAL A 697 -8.26 -32.24 1.21
C VAL A 697 -9.60 -31.52 1.18
N LYS A 698 -10.19 -31.27 2.34
CA LYS A 698 -11.41 -30.45 2.47
C LYS A 698 -11.03 -29.07 2.94
N ALA A 699 -11.35 -28.06 2.15
CA ALA A 699 -11.32 -26.67 2.58
C ALA A 699 -12.64 -26.32 3.28
N ALA A 700 -12.54 -25.70 4.45
CA ALA A 700 -13.67 -25.13 5.17
C ALA A 700 -13.36 -23.64 5.45
N ILE A 701 -14.29 -22.76 5.07
CA ILE A 701 -14.12 -21.31 5.11
C ILE A 701 -15.35 -20.73 5.81
N THR A 702 -15.12 -19.92 6.85
CA THR A 702 -16.19 -19.20 7.52
C THR A 702 -16.78 -18.14 6.58
N LEU A 703 -18.07 -18.15 6.42
CA LEU A 703 -18.83 -17.18 5.64
C LEU A 703 -19.95 -16.63 6.52
N PRO A 704 -19.66 -15.60 7.33
CA PRO A 704 -20.62 -15.08 8.30
C PRO A 704 -21.81 -14.42 7.61
N ARG A 705 -22.87 -14.12 8.37
CA ARG A 705 -24.05 -13.45 7.84
C ARG A 705 -23.73 -12.09 7.21
N THR A 706 -22.73 -11.37 7.73
CA THR A 706 -22.25 -10.09 7.20
C THR A 706 -21.65 -10.21 5.79
N ALA A 707 -21.22 -11.39 5.35
CA ALA A 707 -20.79 -11.62 3.98
C ALA A 707 -21.92 -11.39 2.94
N PHE A 708 -23.17 -11.36 3.39
CA PHE A 708 -24.35 -11.08 2.57
C PHE A 708 -24.88 -9.65 2.73
N GLU A 709 -24.06 -8.72 3.23
CA GLU A 709 -24.39 -7.30 3.28
C GLU A 709 -24.26 -6.67 1.89
N TRP A 710 -25.29 -5.88 1.52
CA TRP A 710 -25.38 -5.13 0.27
C TRP A 710 -25.93 -3.75 0.54
N TRP A 711 -25.65 -2.82 -0.36
CA TRP A 711 -26.27 -1.50 -0.32
C TRP A 711 -27.76 -1.60 -0.55
N ASP A 712 -28.55 -1.10 0.38
CA ASP A 712 -30.00 -1.01 0.26
C ASP A 712 -30.42 0.44 0.01
N ALA A 713 -30.79 0.73 -1.24
CA ALA A 713 -31.22 2.06 -1.65
C ALA A 713 -32.51 2.53 -0.94
N ALA A 714 -33.35 1.61 -0.45
CA ALA A 714 -34.59 1.98 0.24
C ALA A 714 -34.32 2.53 1.65
N THR A 715 -33.25 2.06 2.32
CA THR A 715 -32.88 2.51 3.66
C THR A 715 -31.62 3.37 3.67
N ASN A 716 -30.97 3.50 2.53
CA ASN A 716 -29.67 4.21 2.37
C ASN A 716 -28.59 3.68 3.33
N THR A 717 -28.51 2.35 3.47
CA THR A 717 -27.57 1.68 4.39
C THR A 717 -27.03 0.37 3.84
N MET A 718 -25.84 -0.03 4.31
CA MET A 718 -25.33 -1.39 4.15
C MET A 718 -26.03 -2.32 5.14
N ARG A 719 -26.67 -3.37 4.63
CA ARG A 719 -27.31 -4.39 5.48
C ARG A 719 -27.48 -5.73 4.78
N VAL A 720 -27.72 -6.77 5.55
CA VAL A 720 -28.12 -8.07 5.01
C VAL A 720 -29.55 -7.96 4.48
N ILE A 721 -29.71 -8.10 3.16
CA ILE A 721 -31.02 -8.06 2.50
C ILE A 721 -31.51 -9.49 2.36
N PRO A 722 -32.69 -9.87 2.92
CA PRO A 722 -33.26 -11.19 2.71
C PRO A 722 -33.45 -11.52 1.21
N GLY A 723 -33.19 -12.75 0.82
CA GLY A 723 -33.33 -13.17 -0.57
C GLY A 723 -32.46 -14.35 -0.96
N LYS A 724 -32.42 -14.59 -2.28
CA LYS A 724 -31.56 -15.63 -2.87
C LYS A 724 -30.21 -15.04 -3.27
N TYR A 725 -29.17 -15.79 -2.98
CA TYR A 725 -27.78 -15.48 -3.31
C TYR A 725 -27.12 -16.67 -4.01
N THR A 726 -26.36 -16.39 -5.05
CA THR A 726 -25.49 -17.38 -5.68
C THR A 726 -24.09 -17.26 -5.05
N VAL A 727 -23.66 -18.31 -4.31
CA VAL A 727 -22.33 -18.43 -3.74
C VAL A 727 -21.47 -19.26 -4.68
N MET A 728 -20.32 -18.74 -5.08
CA MET A 728 -19.41 -19.33 -6.07
C MET A 728 -18.04 -19.57 -5.45
N VAL A 729 -17.44 -20.73 -5.71
CA VAL A 729 -16.13 -21.13 -5.15
C VAL A 729 -15.22 -21.59 -6.28
N GLY A 730 -14.01 -21.10 -6.30
CA GLY A 730 -13.03 -21.51 -7.31
C GLY A 730 -11.65 -20.86 -7.13
N PRO A 731 -10.74 -21.06 -8.09
CA PRO A 731 -9.37 -20.58 -8.05
C PRO A 731 -9.21 -19.12 -8.51
N SER A 732 -10.23 -18.54 -9.12
CA SER A 732 -10.23 -17.17 -9.65
C SER A 732 -11.65 -16.66 -9.86
N ALA A 733 -11.78 -15.39 -10.24
CA ALA A 733 -13.06 -14.79 -10.64
C ALA A 733 -13.54 -15.23 -12.04
N ASN A 734 -12.85 -16.10 -12.74
CA ASN A 734 -13.29 -16.62 -14.03
C ASN A 734 -14.57 -17.46 -13.89
N PRO A 735 -15.72 -17.07 -14.51
CA PRO A 735 -16.98 -17.80 -14.38
C PRO A 735 -16.89 -19.28 -14.76
N ALA A 736 -15.99 -19.64 -15.70
CA ALA A 736 -15.83 -21.01 -16.17
C ALA A 736 -15.23 -21.94 -15.11
N ASP A 737 -14.48 -21.41 -14.16
CA ASP A 737 -13.76 -22.16 -13.12
C ASP A 737 -14.55 -22.24 -11.79
N LEU A 738 -15.67 -21.51 -11.68
CA LEU A 738 -16.44 -21.39 -10.45
C LEU A 738 -17.48 -22.51 -10.31
N LYS A 739 -17.56 -23.10 -9.12
CA LYS A 739 -18.64 -24.00 -8.70
C LYS A 739 -19.64 -23.22 -7.85
N SER A 740 -20.92 -23.32 -8.16
CA SER A 740 -21.95 -22.48 -7.55
C SER A 740 -22.97 -23.27 -6.75
N ILE A 741 -23.47 -22.66 -5.68
CA ILE A 741 -24.66 -23.11 -4.93
C ILE A 741 -25.56 -21.91 -4.66
N THR A 742 -26.86 -22.19 -4.45
CA THR A 742 -27.82 -21.16 -4.03
C THR A 742 -27.98 -21.17 -2.51
N VAL A 743 -27.92 -20.00 -1.89
CA VAL A 743 -28.16 -19.79 -0.46
C VAL A 743 -29.35 -18.86 -0.27
N ASN A 744 -30.30 -19.25 0.56
CA ASN A 744 -31.43 -18.41 0.92
C ASN A 744 -31.13 -17.73 2.26
N VAL A 745 -30.97 -16.42 2.25
CA VAL A 745 -30.74 -15.59 3.44
C VAL A 745 -32.09 -15.06 3.93
N LYS A 746 -32.37 -15.28 5.23
CA LYS A 746 -33.61 -14.85 5.92
C LYS A 746 -33.42 -13.53 6.64
#